data_2b139b4cf65206a3bee549c34b0cf619
#
_entry.id   2b139b4cf65206a3bee549c34b0cf619
#
_cell.length_a   1.000
_cell.length_b   1.000
_cell.length_c   1.000
_cell.angle_alpha   90.00
_cell.angle_beta   90.00
_cell.angle_gamma   90.00
#
_symmetry.space_group_name_H-M   'P 1'
#
loop_
_entity.id
_entity.type
_entity.pdbx_description
1 polymer ?
#
loop_
_entity_poly.entity_id
_entity_poly.type
_entity_poly.pdbx_seq_one_letter_code
_entity_poly.pdbx_strand_id
1 'polypeptide(L)'
;MPLLLLVDGSSYLYRAFHALPDLRNKAGEPTGAIYGVLNMLRRLESDYKAEYKAVVFDAKGKTFRDDWYPEYKAHRPPMPDDLVQQIEPLHAAIKAAGWPLLMVDGVEADDVIGTLATNATADGIETLISTGDKDLTQLVSSHVRWYNTMSNELLDEAGVEAKFGVPPGKIVDYLALVGDTVDGVPGVAKCGPKTALKWLAQYGSLDEVVAHANEIGGVVGQNLRDHLGFLPLGKRLVTVACDLSNLPAPSTLTTTARDTATLRELYTRYQFRTWLGEIDGPEAAAAVPAREVSETPAAAPTAAIAVHYETVLSWPQFDAWLAKIEAAELTALDTETTSLDSFAARIVGISLSVTPGEACYIPLAHTAPGVADQLPREEVLARLKSWLESAAHKKVLQNAKYDQHVFANHGIALSGIAHDTMLQSYVIESDKGHDLGQLCTRHLGLATIAYEDLCGKGAKQITFDQVDIERAATYAAEDSDVTLRVHNVLHPQFASEPGLSRIYHEIEMPARQVIWQIERNGILIDSDVLSRQSHEMGQKIMALEAQAYELAGQPFNLASPKQLADILFEKQGLPVKKKTPSGGPSTDEEVLSELALDYPLPKLLLEHRSLSKLKGTYTDKLPRMVNPQTGRVHTHFSQAAVVTGRLASSDPNLQNIPVRSEEGRKIRTAFIAPAGSSIVSADYSQIELRIMAHLSGDERLLDAFAHGEDVHKATAGEIFGVTPLEVGPDQRRVAKSINFGLIYGMSAFGLARQLGLERSAAQTYIDRYFARYPGVARYMEEARESARQHGYVETAFGRRLWFPDIRSSNGNRRQGAERAAINAPMQGTAADLIKLAMIAVQNWLEKSALKSRLILQVHDELLLEVPDGELMDVRTHLPRLMGQVAELKVPLVVEVGVGPNWEAAH
;
A
#
# COMPACT_ATOMS: atom_id res chain seq x y z
N MET A 1 13.17 -32.40 21.32
CA MET A 1 12.01 -33.34 21.34
C MET A 1 11.45 -33.42 19.94
N PRO A 2 10.85 -34.54 19.51
CA PRO A 2 10.22 -34.62 18.21
C PRO A 2 9.06 -33.59 18.13
N LEU A 3 8.85 -33.04 16.94
CA LEU A 3 7.83 -31.99 16.70
C LEU A 3 6.72 -32.55 15.82
N LEU A 4 5.47 -32.33 16.24
CA LEU A 4 4.25 -32.53 15.47
C LEU A 4 3.75 -31.16 14.97
N LEU A 5 3.61 -31.01 13.66
CA LEU A 5 3.01 -29.82 13.02
C LEU A 5 1.58 -30.13 12.58
N LEU A 6 0.60 -29.54 13.22
CA LEU A 6 -0.83 -29.63 12.88
C LEU A 6 -1.27 -28.35 12.18
N VAL A 7 -1.80 -28.48 10.97
CA VAL A 7 -2.29 -27.36 10.19
C VAL A 7 -3.81 -27.42 10.07
N ASP A 8 -4.49 -26.37 10.47
CA ASP A 8 -5.91 -26.16 10.26
C ASP A 8 -6.15 -25.78 8.78
N GLY A 9 -6.48 -26.81 7.99
CA GLY A 9 -6.68 -26.70 6.56
C GLY A 9 -7.92 -25.88 6.20
N SER A 10 -8.98 -25.96 7.02
CA SER A 10 -10.22 -25.18 6.83
C SER A 10 -9.98 -23.69 6.99
N SER A 11 -9.29 -23.29 8.05
CA SER A 11 -8.87 -21.90 8.28
C SER A 11 -7.97 -21.39 7.13
N TYR A 12 -7.01 -22.20 6.68
CA TYR A 12 -6.12 -21.87 5.58
C TYR A 12 -6.87 -21.69 4.26
N LEU A 13 -7.82 -22.57 3.96
CA LEU A 13 -8.64 -22.54 2.75
C LEU A 13 -9.43 -21.24 2.63
N TYR A 14 -10.19 -20.90 3.67
CA TYR A 14 -10.97 -19.66 3.70
C TYR A 14 -10.08 -18.41 3.63
N ARG A 15 -8.97 -18.41 4.34
CA ARG A 15 -8.02 -17.29 4.32
C ARG A 15 -7.38 -17.08 2.96
N ALA A 16 -6.90 -18.14 2.33
CA ALA A 16 -6.29 -18.06 1.00
C ALA A 16 -7.31 -17.52 -0.02
N PHE A 17 -8.57 -17.95 0.08
CA PHE A 17 -9.63 -17.49 -0.82
C PHE A 17 -9.91 -15.98 -0.67
N HIS A 18 -9.92 -15.46 0.56
CA HIS A 18 -10.25 -14.04 0.80
C HIS A 18 -9.05 -13.10 0.73
N ALA A 19 -7.84 -13.58 0.98
CA ALA A 19 -6.62 -12.76 0.99
C ALA A 19 -6.02 -12.56 -0.39
N LEU A 20 -6.19 -13.53 -1.30
CA LEU A 20 -5.64 -13.45 -2.65
C LEU A 20 -6.65 -12.83 -3.62
N PRO A 21 -6.17 -12.14 -4.68
CA PRO A 21 -7.04 -11.70 -5.76
C PRO A 21 -7.71 -12.91 -6.45
N ASP A 22 -8.73 -12.66 -7.27
CA ASP A 22 -9.39 -13.71 -8.05
C ASP A 22 -8.43 -14.28 -9.12
N LEU A 23 -7.61 -15.23 -8.71
CA LEU A 23 -6.66 -15.92 -9.58
C LEU A 23 -7.39 -17.06 -10.32
N ARG A 24 -7.27 -17.08 -11.65
CA ARG A 24 -7.85 -18.11 -12.52
C ARG A 24 -6.84 -18.61 -13.55
N ASN A 25 -6.96 -19.89 -13.91
CA ASN A 25 -6.21 -20.43 -15.02
C ASN A 25 -6.80 -20.00 -16.39
N LYS A 26 -6.18 -20.40 -17.51
CA LYS A 26 -6.68 -20.07 -18.87
C LYS A 26 -8.07 -20.64 -19.20
N ALA A 27 -8.50 -21.67 -18.50
CA ALA A 27 -9.83 -22.25 -18.63
C ALA A 27 -10.90 -21.51 -17.78
N GLY A 28 -10.51 -20.50 -17.01
CA GLY A 28 -11.40 -19.74 -16.13
C GLY A 28 -11.63 -20.40 -14.76
N GLU A 29 -10.96 -21.52 -14.45
CA GLU A 29 -11.08 -22.18 -13.16
C GLU A 29 -10.38 -21.36 -12.07
N PRO A 30 -11.00 -21.21 -10.87
CA PRO A 30 -10.40 -20.49 -9.76
C PRO A 30 -9.20 -21.27 -9.20
N THR A 31 -8.09 -20.58 -8.89
CA THR A 31 -6.82 -21.18 -8.47
C THR A 31 -6.27 -20.60 -7.17
N GLY A 32 -6.79 -19.45 -6.72
CA GLY A 32 -6.24 -18.67 -5.62
C GLY A 32 -6.16 -19.43 -4.31
N ALA A 33 -7.22 -20.14 -3.90
CA ALA A 33 -7.22 -20.90 -2.66
C ALA A 33 -6.23 -22.07 -2.71
N ILE A 34 -6.15 -22.81 -3.84
CA ILE A 34 -5.18 -23.89 -4.04
C ILE A 34 -3.75 -23.35 -3.90
N TYR A 35 -3.45 -22.28 -4.63
CA TYR A 35 -2.13 -21.65 -4.61
C TYR A 35 -1.74 -21.18 -3.21
N GLY A 36 -2.64 -20.45 -2.54
CA GLY A 36 -2.39 -19.87 -1.24
C GLY A 36 -2.14 -20.92 -0.15
N VAL A 37 -2.97 -21.96 -0.09
CA VAL A 37 -2.78 -23.03 0.90
C VAL A 37 -1.48 -23.80 0.65
N LEU A 38 -1.21 -24.21 -0.59
CA LEU A 38 0.04 -24.91 -0.90
C LEU A 38 1.28 -24.06 -0.60
N ASN A 39 1.22 -22.75 -0.88
CA ASN A 39 2.33 -21.85 -0.56
C ASN A 39 2.55 -21.72 0.96
N MET A 40 1.48 -21.62 1.76
CA MET A 40 1.57 -21.60 3.21
C MET A 40 2.15 -22.91 3.77
N LEU A 41 1.74 -24.08 3.23
CA LEU A 41 2.29 -25.38 3.63
C LEU A 41 3.79 -25.50 3.29
N ARG A 42 4.20 -25.05 2.11
CA ARG A 42 5.61 -25.03 1.69
C ARG A 42 6.47 -24.15 2.61
N ARG A 43 5.94 -22.98 2.99
CA ARG A 43 6.60 -22.10 3.94
C ARG A 43 6.74 -22.76 5.31
N LEU A 44 5.69 -23.37 5.84
CA LEU A 44 5.75 -24.10 7.10
C LEU A 44 6.78 -25.25 7.07
N GLU A 45 6.90 -25.96 5.95
CA GLU A 45 7.86 -27.03 5.76
C GLU A 45 9.31 -26.51 5.72
N SER A 46 9.51 -25.29 5.22
CA SER A 46 10.81 -24.61 5.26
C SER A 46 11.17 -24.12 6.67
N ASP A 47 10.20 -23.47 7.35
CA ASP A 47 10.41 -22.79 8.64
C ASP A 47 10.50 -23.79 9.81
N TYR A 48 9.81 -24.94 9.72
CA TYR A 48 9.73 -25.94 10.78
C TYR A 48 10.06 -27.34 10.28
N LYS A 49 11.17 -27.91 10.76
CA LYS A 49 11.54 -29.30 10.45
C LYS A 49 10.83 -30.25 11.43
N ALA A 50 9.53 -30.47 11.19
CA ALA A 50 8.71 -31.36 12.00
C ALA A 50 8.87 -32.81 11.51
N GLU A 51 9.02 -33.74 12.46
CA GLU A 51 9.09 -35.19 12.19
C GLU A 51 7.72 -35.73 11.83
N TYR A 52 6.67 -35.20 12.47
CA TYR A 52 5.27 -35.57 12.27
C TYR A 52 4.49 -34.34 11.79
N LYS A 53 3.57 -34.54 10.86
CA LYS A 53 2.76 -33.44 10.37
C LYS A 53 1.42 -33.92 9.79
N ALA A 54 0.39 -33.10 9.89
CA ALA A 54 -0.88 -33.35 9.24
C ALA A 54 -1.60 -32.03 8.91
N VAL A 55 -2.42 -32.07 7.85
CA VAL A 55 -3.42 -31.03 7.55
C VAL A 55 -4.78 -31.59 7.89
N VAL A 56 -5.56 -30.85 8.68
CA VAL A 56 -6.87 -31.25 9.16
C VAL A 56 -7.93 -30.36 8.52
N PHE A 57 -8.95 -30.97 7.92
CA PHE A 57 -10.10 -30.27 7.36
C PHE A 57 -11.40 -30.71 8.01
N ASP A 58 -12.37 -29.80 8.05
CA ASP A 58 -13.75 -30.15 8.42
C ASP A 58 -14.36 -31.11 7.41
N ALA A 59 -15.03 -32.12 7.90
CA ALA A 59 -15.83 -33.03 7.05
C ALA A 59 -17.15 -32.36 6.65
N LYS A 60 -17.77 -32.88 5.57
CA LYS A 60 -19.11 -32.43 5.17
C LYS A 60 -20.16 -32.98 6.13
N GLY A 61 -21.05 -32.13 6.60
CA GLY A 61 -22.20 -32.57 7.40
C GLY A 61 -22.34 -31.83 8.72
N LYS A 62 -23.23 -32.32 9.55
CA LYS A 62 -23.44 -31.78 10.91
C LYS A 62 -22.43 -32.36 11.88
N THR A 63 -22.05 -31.55 12.84
CA THR A 63 -21.24 -31.97 13.98
C THR A 63 -22.12 -32.18 15.21
N PHE A 64 -21.56 -32.73 16.27
CA PHE A 64 -22.28 -32.88 17.54
C PHE A 64 -22.70 -31.53 18.15
N ARG A 65 -22.03 -30.39 17.78
CA ARG A 65 -22.43 -29.07 18.25
C ARG A 65 -23.75 -28.60 17.63
N ASP A 66 -24.00 -28.94 16.35
CA ASP A 66 -25.30 -28.67 15.70
C ASP A 66 -26.47 -29.38 16.39
N ASP A 67 -26.21 -30.58 16.95
CA ASP A 67 -27.22 -31.32 17.70
C ASP A 67 -27.48 -30.71 19.08
N TRP A 68 -26.43 -30.11 19.72
CA TRP A 68 -26.58 -29.44 21.01
C TRP A 68 -27.24 -28.07 20.90
N TYR A 69 -26.96 -27.34 19.81
CA TYR A 69 -27.43 -25.98 19.59
C TYR A 69 -27.68 -25.74 18.09
N PRO A 70 -28.93 -25.83 17.62
CA PRO A 70 -29.27 -25.69 16.19
C PRO A 70 -28.92 -24.37 15.56
N GLU A 71 -28.72 -23.31 16.37
CA GLU A 71 -28.29 -21.99 15.89
C GLU A 71 -26.75 -21.86 15.73
N TYR A 72 -25.99 -22.89 16.13
CA TYR A 72 -24.54 -22.94 15.99
C TYR A 72 -24.15 -22.83 14.52
N LYS A 73 -23.34 -21.82 14.19
CA LYS A 73 -22.90 -21.51 12.82
C LYS A 73 -24.03 -21.31 11.78
N ALA A 74 -25.29 -21.32 12.18
CA ALA A 74 -26.47 -21.27 11.25
C ALA A 74 -26.56 -19.98 10.44
N HIS A 75 -25.93 -18.90 10.91
CA HIS A 75 -25.87 -17.60 10.22
C HIS A 75 -24.76 -17.52 9.16
N ARG A 76 -23.89 -18.53 9.04
CA ARG A 76 -22.82 -18.53 8.04
C ARG A 76 -23.42 -18.65 6.64
N PRO A 77 -23.02 -17.78 5.69
CA PRO A 77 -23.46 -17.92 4.31
C PRO A 77 -22.93 -19.23 3.71
N PRO A 78 -23.62 -19.79 2.70
CA PRO A 78 -23.12 -20.96 2.00
C PRO A 78 -21.75 -20.66 1.37
N MET A 79 -20.93 -21.70 1.29
CA MET A 79 -19.59 -21.59 0.69
C MET A 79 -19.70 -21.14 -0.77
N PRO A 80 -18.92 -20.13 -1.21
CA PRO A 80 -18.94 -19.69 -2.60
C PRO A 80 -18.59 -20.82 -3.58
N ASP A 81 -19.26 -20.90 -4.73
CA ASP A 81 -19.03 -21.95 -5.74
C ASP A 81 -17.57 -21.99 -6.22
N ASP A 82 -16.93 -20.82 -6.36
CA ASP A 82 -15.51 -20.71 -6.72
C ASP A 82 -14.57 -21.30 -5.66
N LEU A 83 -14.98 -21.33 -4.40
CA LEU A 83 -14.21 -21.99 -3.34
C LEU A 83 -14.47 -23.49 -3.35
N VAL A 84 -15.74 -23.92 -3.50
CA VAL A 84 -16.13 -25.34 -3.57
C VAL A 84 -15.36 -26.08 -4.65
N GLN A 85 -15.19 -25.47 -5.84
CA GLN A 85 -14.45 -26.05 -6.96
C GLN A 85 -12.97 -26.31 -6.67
N GLN A 86 -12.39 -25.61 -5.69
CA GLN A 86 -10.98 -25.72 -5.35
C GLN A 86 -10.68 -26.78 -4.28
N ILE A 87 -11.69 -27.30 -3.56
CA ILE A 87 -11.50 -28.19 -2.41
C ILE A 87 -10.90 -29.54 -2.84
N GLU A 88 -11.52 -30.24 -3.77
CA GLU A 88 -11.03 -31.56 -4.21
C GLU A 88 -9.62 -31.48 -4.83
N PRO A 89 -9.34 -30.55 -5.76
CA PRO A 89 -8.00 -30.38 -6.28
C PRO A 89 -6.95 -30.04 -5.22
N LEU A 90 -7.32 -29.20 -4.23
CA LEU A 90 -6.45 -28.88 -3.11
C LEU A 90 -6.10 -30.12 -2.28
N HIS A 91 -7.13 -30.90 -1.90
CA HIS A 91 -6.92 -32.15 -1.16
C HIS A 91 -6.01 -33.13 -1.92
N ALA A 92 -6.23 -33.27 -3.25
CA ALA A 92 -5.38 -34.08 -4.10
C ALA A 92 -3.93 -33.56 -4.11
N ALA A 93 -3.73 -32.26 -4.20
CA ALA A 93 -2.39 -31.64 -4.20
C ALA A 93 -1.67 -31.79 -2.86
N ILE A 94 -2.37 -31.64 -1.72
CA ILE A 94 -1.82 -31.85 -0.37
C ILE A 94 -1.33 -33.30 -0.20
N LYS A 95 -2.18 -34.28 -0.58
CA LYS A 95 -1.82 -35.70 -0.52
C LYS A 95 -0.64 -36.03 -1.44
N ALA A 96 -0.66 -35.51 -2.67
CA ALA A 96 0.42 -35.68 -3.62
C ALA A 96 1.74 -35.01 -3.18
N ALA A 97 1.66 -33.91 -2.40
CA ALA A 97 2.82 -33.32 -1.75
C ALA A 97 3.39 -34.16 -0.59
N GLY A 98 2.73 -35.28 -0.25
CA GLY A 98 3.15 -36.20 0.78
C GLY A 98 2.66 -35.88 2.18
N TRP A 99 1.74 -34.94 2.35
CA TRP A 99 1.19 -34.59 3.65
C TRP A 99 0.01 -35.49 4.03
N PRO A 100 -0.02 -36.08 5.23
CA PRO A 100 -1.23 -36.67 5.79
C PRO A 100 -2.37 -35.65 5.85
N LEU A 101 -3.52 -36.01 5.29
CA LEU A 101 -4.73 -35.20 5.30
C LEU A 101 -5.81 -35.94 6.08
N LEU A 102 -6.32 -35.30 7.13
CA LEU A 102 -7.34 -35.84 8.02
C LEU A 102 -8.66 -35.10 7.86
N MET A 103 -9.73 -35.86 7.78
CA MET A 103 -11.12 -35.40 7.88
C MET A 103 -11.91 -36.47 8.64
N VAL A 104 -12.62 -36.06 9.66
CA VAL A 104 -13.39 -36.98 10.51
C VAL A 104 -14.87 -36.56 10.55
N ASP A 105 -15.74 -37.41 10.18
CA ASP A 105 -17.19 -37.13 10.13
C ASP A 105 -17.79 -36.89 11.52
N GLY A 106 -18.69 -35.90 11.62
CA GLY A 106 -19.46 -35.62 12.85
C GLY A 106 -18.70 -34.76 13.90
N VAL A 107 -17.46 -34.35 13.62
CA VAL A 107 -16.62 -33.49 14.47
C VAL A 107 -15.99 -32.36 13.66
N GLU A 108 -15.51 -31.34 14.33
CA GLU A 108 -14.80 -30.23 13.68
C GLU A 108 -13.28 -30.50 13.61
N ALA A 109 -12.63 -29.84 12.66
CA ALA A 109 -11.16 -29.91 12.54
C ALA A 109 -10.46 -29.56 13.85
N ASP A 110 -11.01 -28.61 14.61
CA ASP A 110 -10.48 -28.16 15.90
C ASP A 110 -10.43 -29.30 16.94
N ASP A 111 -11.47 -30.15 16.97
CA ASP A 111 -11.54 -31.29 17.89
C ASP A 111 -10.51 -32.38 17.52
N VAL A 112 -10.29 -32.59 16.22
CA VAL A 112 -9.25 -33.50 15.73
C VAL A 112 -7.87 -32.97 16.11
N ILE A 113 -7.61 -31.67 15.91
CA ILE A 113 -6.36 -30.98 16.27
C ILE A 113 -6.14 -31.05 17.79
N GLY A 114 -7.18 -30.76 18.59
CA GLY A 114 -7.12 -30.80 20.04
C GLY A 114 -6.77 -32.18 20.58
N THR A 115 -7.40 -33.23 20.04
CA THR A 115 -7.15 -34.62 20.44
C THR A 115 -5.72 -35.06 20.04
N LEU A 116 -5.28 -34.73 18.82
CA LEU A 116 -3.91 -35.08 18.39
C LEU A 116 -2.84 -34.36 19.20
N ALA A 117 -3.05 -33.09 19.54
CA ALA A 117 -2.12 -32.31 20.36
C ALA A 117 -2.04 -32.88 21.81
N THR A 118 -3.19 -33.30 22.34
CA THR A 118 -3.26 -33.94 23.67
C THR A 118 -2.53 -35.29 23.67
N ASN A 119 -2.77 -36.14 22.67
CA ASN A 119 -2.07 -37.43 22.52
C ASN A 119 -0.56 -37.24 22.29
N ALA A 120 -0.16 -36.26 21.50
CA ALA A 120 1.24 -35.92 21.27
C ALA A 120 1.94 -35.51 22.58
N THR A 121 1.27 -34.69 23.39
CA THR A 121 1.80 -34.30 24.71
C THR A 121 1.98 -35.53 25.63
N ALA A 122 1.03 -36.47 25.63
CA ALA A 122 1.14 -37.70 26.40
C ALA A 122 2.30 -38.60 25.92
N ASP A 123 2.62 -38.58 24.62
CA ASP A 123 3.74 -39.31 24.01
C ASP A 123 5.08 -38.54 24.11
N GLY A 124 5.15 -37.40 24.76
CA GLY A 124 6.36 -36.54 24.90
C GLY A 124 6.79 -35.85 23.57
N ILE A 125 5.84 -35.61 22.65
CA ILE A 125 6.04 -34.93 21.39
C ILE A 125 5.57 -33.48 21.55
N GLU A 126 6.39 -32.49 21.16
CA GLU A 126 5.99 -31.10 21.08
C GLU A 126 5.02 -30.89 19.93
N THR A 127 4.06 -29.98 20.10
CA THR A 127 3.09 -29.68 19.03
C THR A 127 3.11 -28.21 18.66
N LEU A 128 3.13 -27.92 17.36
CA LEU A 128 2.86 -26.61 16.80
C LEU A 128 1.54 -26.65 16.03
N ILE A 129 0.56 -25.91 16.51
CA ILE A 129 -0.75 -25.75 15.85
C ILE A 129 -0.69 -24.50 14.96
N SER A 130 -0.79 -24.70 13.65
CA SER A 130 -0.79 -23.60 12.69
C SER A 130 -2.20 -23.29 12.20
N THR A 131 -2.78 -22.23 12.74
CA THR A 131 -4.16 -21.81 12.50
C THR A 131 -4.30 -20.30 12.65
N GLY A 132 -5.41 -19.77 12.18
CA GLY A 132 -5.86 -18.42 12.50
C GLY A 132 -6.95 -18.35 13.55
N ASP A 133 -7.43 -19.50 13.99
CA ASP A 133 -8.47 -19.55 14.99
C ASP A 133 -7.92 -19.28 16.40
N LYS A 134 -8.51 -18.27 17.03
CA LYS A 134 -8.16 -17.86 18.40
C LYS A 134 -8.60 -18.90 19.45
N ASP A 135 -9.65 -19.68 19.12
CA ASP A 135 -10.24 -20.62 20.06
C ASP A 135 -9.30 -21.79 20.36
N LEU A 136 -8.44 -22.15 19.40
CA LEU A 136 -7.39 -23.15 19.58
C LEU A 136 -6.27 -22.68 20.53
N THR A 137 -6.26 -21.40 20.97
CA THR A 137 -5.32 -20.95 22.02
C THR A 137 -5.59 -21.55 23.38
N GLN A 138 -6.79 -22.15 23.62
CA GLN A 138 -7.10 -22.92 24.81
C GLN A 138 -6.23 -24.18 24.96
N LEU A 139 -5.63 -24.67 23.86
CA LEU A 139 -4.78 -25.86 23.82
C LEU A 139 -3.31 -25.58 24.15
N VAL A 140 -2.90 -24.31 24.18
CA VAL A 140 -1.51 -23.91 24.42
C VAL A 140 -1.07 -24.34 25.82
N SER A 141 0.11 -24.95 25.87
CA SER A 141 0.72 -25.47 27.10
C SER A 141 2.25 -25.45 26.98
N SER A 142 2.94 -25.98 27.98
CA SER A 142 4.40 -26.14 27.89
C SER A 142 4.87 -27.04 26.73
N HIS A 143 3.98 -27.84 26.12
CA HIS A 143 4.25 -28.73 24.99
C HIS A 143 3.51 -28.36 23.71
N VAL A 144 2.56 -27.42 23.76
CA VAL A 144 1.75 -27.02 22.62
C VAL A 144 1.87 -25.51 22.39
N ARG A 145 2.28 -25.12 21.20
CA ARG A 145 2.36 -23.72 20.75
C ARG A 145 1.37 -23.44 19.62
N TRP A 146 0.87 -22.24 19.56
CA TRP A 146 -0.04 -21.76 18.54
C TRP A 146 0.69 -20.79 17.59
N TYR A 147 0.50 -20.92 16.27
CA TYR A 147 1.17 -20.11 15.27
C TYR A 147 0.21 -19.62 14.18
N ASN A 148 0.26 -18.33 13.88
CA ASN A 148 -0.48 -17.72 12.81
C ASN A 148 0.45 -17.27 11.69
N THR A 149 0.42 -17.96 10.55
CA THR A 149 1.29 -17.68 9.40
C THR A 149 1.06 -16.31 8.75
N MET A 150 -0.10 -15.69 8.89
CA MET A 150 -0.41 -14.39 8.30
C MET A 150 0.18 -13.23 9.09
N SER A 151 0.06 -13.28 10.42
CA SER A 151 0.64 -12.28 11.32
C SER A 151 2.06 -12.62 11.76
N ASN A 152 2.55 -13.79 11.39
CA ASN A 152 3.83 -14.35 11.86
C ASN A 152 3.93 -14.42 13.39
N GLU A 153 2.80 -14.64 14.04
CA GLU A 153 2.65 -14.58 15.49
C GLU A 153 2.72 -16.00 16.10
N LEU A 154 3.69 -16.23 16.96
CA LEU A 154 3.86 -17.47 17.72
C LEU A 154 3.47 -17.22 19.18
N LEU A 155 2.54 -18.01 19.73
CA LEU A 155 2.09 -17.89 21.11
C LEU A 155 2.43 -19.16 21.88
N ASP A 156 3.11 -18.96 23.01
CA ASP A 156 3.22 -19.86 24.14
C ASP A 156 2.25 -19.43 25.25
N GLU A 157 2.29 -20.04 26.43
CA GLU A 157 1.42 -19.72 27.56
C GLU A 157 1.48 -18.23 27.93
N ALA A 158 2.69 -17.65 27.99
CA ALA A 158 2.89 -16.24 28.30
C ALA A 158 2.35 -15.32 27.18
N GLY A 159 2.53 -15.72 25.92
CA GLY A 159 1.98 -15.02 24.76
C GLY A 159 0.46 -15.00 24.72
N VAL A 160 -0.19 -16.09 25.09
CA VAL A 160 -1.66 -16.17 25.22
C VAL A 160 -2.13 -15.23 26.32
N GLU A 161 -1.51 -15.27 27.52
CA GLU A 161 -1.87 -14.40 28.63
C GLU A 161 -1.65 -12.92 28.30
N ALA A 162 -0.56 -12.57 27.64
CA ALA A 162 -0.29 -11.20 27.19
C ALA A 162 -1.34 -10.69 26.16
N LYS A 163 -1.82 -11.57 25.29
CA LYS A 163 -2.77 -11.22 24.22
C LYS A 163 -4.21 -11.15 24.70
N PHE A 164 -4.66 -12.12 25.47
CA PHE A 164 -6.05 -12.27 25.88
C PHE A 164 -6.33 -11.80 27.32
N GLY A 165 -5.29 -11.58 28.11
CA GLY A 165 -5.39 -11.19 29.53
C GLY A 165 -5.73 -12.33 30.47
N VAL A 166 -5.75 -13.57 29.97
CA VAL A 166 -5.98 -14.82 30.75
C VAL A 166 -5.05 -15.92 30.24
N PRO A 167 -4.59 -16.81 31.10
CA PRO A 167 -3.80 -17.97 30.69
C PRO A 167 -4.66 -18.95 29.83
N PRO A 168 -4.02 -19.85 29.05
CA PRO A 168 -4.71 -20.80 28.17
C PRO A 168 -5.85 -21.55 28.82
N GLY A 169 -5.65 -22.05 30.03
CA GLY A 169 -6.67 -22.81 30.79
C GLY A 169 -7.92 -22.01 31.18
N LYS A 170 -7.96 -20.69 30.93
CA LYS A 170 -9.12 -19.82 31.18
C LYS A 170 -9.72 -19.23 29.90
N ILE A 171 -9.20 -19.59 28.75
CA ILE A 171 -9.74 -19.13 27.45
C ILE A 171 -11.18 -19.59 27.25
N VAL A 172 -11.51 -20.83 27.62
CA VAL A 172 -12.89 -21.35 27.56
C VAL A 172 -13.85 -20.53 28.42
N ASP A 173 -13.46 -20.22 29.65
CA ASP A 173 -14.26 -19.40 30.58
C ASP A 173 -14.44 -17.96 30.04
N TYR A 174 -13.38 -17.42 29.46
CA TYR A 174 -13.39 -16.09 28.82
C TYR A 174 -14.35 -16.07 27.62
N LEU A 175 -14.24 -17.06 26.71
CA LEU A 175 -15.11 -17.19 25.54
C LEU A 175 -16.57 -17.40 25.91
N ALA A 176 -16.86 -18.24 26.91
CA ALA A 176 -18.22 -18.45 27.40
C ALA A 176 -18.88 -17.17 27.94
N LEU A 177 -18.10 -16.28 28.60
CA LEU A 177 -18.59 -14.99 29.09
C LEU A 177 -18.80 -13.97 27.98
N VAL A 178 -17.83 -13.85 27.05
CA VAL A 178 -17.85 -12.85 25.98
C VAL A 178 -18.73 -13.31 24.81
N GLY A 179 -18.86 -14.62 24.60
CA GLY A 179 -19.48 -15.26 23.46
C GLY A 179 -18.56 -15.31 22.23
N ASP A 180 -18.94 -16.15 21.27
CA ASP A 180 -18.31 -16.18 19.95
C ASP A 180 -19.31 -15.84 18.85
N THR A 181 -19.16 -14.64 18.29
CA THR A 181 -20.05 -14.17 17.21
C THR A 181 -19.76 -14.85 15.87
N VAL A 182 -18.55 -15.41 15.70
CA VAL A 182 -18.17 -16.12 14.46
C VAL A 182 -18.88 -17.46 14.38
N ASP A 183 -19.03 -18.14 15.52
CA ASP A 183 -19.69 -19.43 15.65
C ASP A 183 -21.16 -19.32 16.11
N GLY A 184 -21.63 -18.11 16.37
CA GLY A 184 -23.00 -17.86 16.79
C GLY A 184 -23.28 -18.29 18.23
N VAL A 185 -22.24 -18.34 19.07
CA VAL A 185 -22.39 -18.66 20.49
C VAL A 185 -22.65 -17.39 21.29
N PRO A 186 -23.87 -17.22 21.89
CA PRO A 186 -24.20 -16.05 22.66
C PRO A 186 -23.35 -15.95 23.96
N GLY A 187 -22.74 -14.79 24.20
CA GLY A 187 -22.16 -14.47 25.51
C GLY A 187 -23.13 -13.69 26.39
N VAL A 188 -22.71 -13.36 27.59
CA VAL A 188 -23.50 -12.51 28.53
C VAL A 188 -23.66 -11.12 27.90
N ALA A 189 -24.91 -10.67 27.74
CA ALA A 189 -25.23 -9.41 27.11
C ALA A 189 -24.49 -8.23 27.78
N LYS A 190 -23.79 -7.42 26.97
CA LYS A 190 -22.92 -6.31 27.40
C LYS A 190 -21.69 -6.72 28.21
N CYS A 191 -21.35 -7.98 28.31
CA CYS A 191 -20.10 -8.47 28.86
C CYS A 191 -19.04 -8.51 27.74
N GLY A 192 -18.29 -7.45 27.60
CA GLY A 192 -17.14 -7.42 26.69
C GLY A 192 -15.85 -7.93 27.36
N PRO A 193 -14.73 -7.98 26.61
CA PRO A 193 -13.44 -8.47 27.10
C PRO A 193 -13.03 -7.91 28.48
N LYS A 194 -13.09 -6.60 28.67
CA LYS A 194 -12.73 -5.97 29.95
C LYS A 194 -13.56 -6.45 31.14
N THR A 195 -14.85 -6.72 30.92
CA THR A 195 -15.74 -7.20 31.99
C THR A 195 -15.47 -8.66 32.33
N ALA A 196 -15.30 -9.51 31.32
CA ALA A 196 -14.94 -10.91 31.48
C ALA A 196 -13.60 -11.06 32.23
N LEU A 197 -12.57 -10.30 31.79
CA LEU A 197 -11.24 -10.29 32.47
C LEU A 197 -11.36 -9.85 33.92
N LYS A 198 -12.12 -8.80 34.22
CA LYS A 198 -12.35 -8.34 35.60
C LYS A 198 -12.99 -9.42 36.45
N TRP A 199 -14.02 -10.11 35.94
CA TRP A 199 -14.71 -11.17 36.68
C TRP A 199 -13.80 -12.39 36.89
N LEU A 200 -13.08 -12.82 35.84
CA LEU A 200 -12.17 -13.97 35.97
C LEU A 200 -10.96 -13.67 36.88
N ALA A 201 -10.50 -12.43 36.90
CA ALA A 201 -9.47 -12.01 37.87
C ALA A 201 -9.99 -11.97 39.32
N GLN A 202 -11.26 -11.58 39.52
CA GLN A 202 -11.87 -11.44 40.85
C GLN A 202 -12.32 -12.78 41.44
N TYR A 203 -12.93 -13.65 40.59
CA TYR A 203 -13.57 -14.87 41.06
C TYR A 203 -12.82 -16.16 40.68
N GLY A 204 -11.88 -16.06 39.76
CA GLY A 204 -10.99 -17.14 39.41
C GLY A 204 -11.45 -18.01 38.25
N SER A 205 -12.72 -18.34 38.13
CA SER A 205 -13.30 -19.20 37.07
C SER A 205 -14.72 -18.78 36.72
N LEU A 206 -15.22 -19.27 35.57
CA LEU A 206 -16.62 -19.09 35.17
C LEU A 206 -17.59 -19.67 36.25
N ASP A 207 -17.27 -20.83 36.78
CA ASP A 207 -18.11 -21.49 37.78
C ASP A 207 -18.22 -20.64 39.07
N GLU A 208 -17.16 -20.01 39.48
CA GLU A 208 -17.15 -19.05 40.60
C GLU A 208 -17.86 -17.72 40.23
N VAL A 209 -17.76 -17.23 39.00
CA VAL A 209 -18.56 -16.09 38.53
C VAL A 209 -20.04 -16.40 38.61
N VAL A 210 -20.45 -17.61 38.21
CA VAL A 210 -21.83 -18.08 38.30
C VAL A 210 -22.30 -18.20 39.75
N ALA A 211 -21.49 -18.77 40.64
CA ALA A 211 -21.78 -18.90 42.07
C ALA A 211 -22.01 -17.53 42.74
N HIS A 212 -21.27 -16.51 42.35
CA HIS A 212 -21.36 -15.15 42.87
C HIS A 212 -22.20 -14.19 42.02
N ALA A 213 -23.02 -14.70 41.06
CA ALA A 213 -23.80 -13.88 40.15
C ALA A 213 -24.75 -12.89 40.84
N ASN A 214 -25.22 -13.21 42.05
CA ASN A 214 -26.10 -12.34 42.84
C ASN A 214 -25.35 -11.17 43.52
N GLU A 215 -24.02 -11.26 43.66
CA GLU A 215 -23.17 -10.21 44.22
C GLU A 215 -22.74 -9.21 43.17
N ILE A 216 -22.83 -9.57 41.90
CA ILE A 216 -22.45 -8.73 40.77
C ILE A 216 -23.58 -7.73 40.44
N GLY A 217 -23.34 -6.48 40.77
CA GLY A 217 -24.29 -5.39 40.57
C GLY A 217 -24.35 -4.83 39.17
N GLY A 218 -25.31 -3.91 38.97
CA GLY A 218 -25.46 -3.19 37.71
C GLY A 218 -26.16 -4.00 36.59
N VAL A 219 -26.28 -3.36 35.41
CA VAL A 219 -26.99 -3.96 34.27
C VAL A 219 -26.32 -5.25 33.77
N VAL A 220 -25.00 -5.29 33.78
CA VAL A 220 -24.26 -6.49 33.30
C VAL A 220 -24.37 -7.64 34.27
N GLY A 221 -24.49 -7.38 35.61
CA GLY A 221 -24.76 -8.40 36.60
C GLY A 221 -26.19 -8.96 36.46
N GLN A 222 -27.18 -8.13 36.10
CA GLN A 222 -28.52 -8.61 35.75
C GLN A 222 -28.47 -9.48 34.47
N ASN A 223 -27.80 -9.03 33.43
CA ASN A 223 -27.63 -9.81 32.20
C ASN A 223 -26.94 -11.17 32.44
N LEU A 224 -25.99 -11.23 33.38
CA LEU A 224 -25.36 -12.48 33.79
C LEU A 224 -26.40 -13.43 34.39
N ARG A 225 -27.24 -12.95 35.35
CA ARG A 225 -28.30 -13.75 35.97
C ARG A 225 -29.30 -14.26 34.93
N ASP A 226 -29.67 -13.40 33.97
CA ASP A 226 -30.59 -13.76 32.89
C ASP A 226 -30.00 -14.82 31.93
N HIS A 227 -28.65 -14.87 31.87
CA HIS A 227 -27.92 -15.80 30.98
C HIS A 227 -27.43 -17.08 31.65
N LEU A 228 -27.61 -17.25 32.97
CA LEU A 228 -27.11 -18.41 33.72
C LEU A 228 -27.55 -19.76 33.15
N GLY A 229 -28.76 -19.84 32.59
CA GLY A 229 -29.30 -21.09 31.98
C GLY A 229 -28.57 -21.52 30.71
N PHE A 230 -27.94 -20.58 29.98
CA PHE A 230 -27.22 -20.85 28.72
C PHE A 230 -25.73 -21.09 28.94
N LEU A 231 -25.12 -20.50 29.96
CA LEU A 231 -23.65 -20.55 30.18
C LEU A 231 -23.06 -21.96 30.16
N PRO A 232 -23.69 -23.02 30.77
CA PRO A 232 -23.15 -24.36 30.70
C PRO A 232 -23.10 -24.91 29.25
N LEU A 233 -24.14 -24.62 28.45
CA LEU A 233 -24.14 -24.96 27.03
C LEU A 233 -23.12 -24.14 26.25
N GLY A 234 -23.09 -22.83 26.47
CA GLY A 234 -22.10 -21.92 25.85
C GLY A 234 -20.65 -22.36 26.10
N LYS A 235 -20.33 -22.73 27.37
CA LYS A 235 -19.03 -23.30 27.75
C LYS A 235 -18.71 -24.57 26.95
N ARG A 236 -19.66 -25.47 26.81
CA ARG A 236 -19.49 -26.70 26.03
C ARG A 236 -19.30 -26.45 24.55
N LEU A 237 -19.99 -25.47 23.96
CA LEU A 237 -19.88 -25.12 22.56
C LEU A 237 -18.50 -24.58 22.17
N VAL A 238 -17.89 -23.75 23.04
CA VAL A 238 -16.56 -23.17 22.82
C VAL A 238 -15.39 -24.03 23.28
N THR A 239 -15.68 -25.18 23.91
CA THR A 239 -14.65 -26.14 24.34
C THR A 239 -14.29 -27.07 23.21
N VAL A 240 -13.01 -27.17 22.91
CA VAL A 240 -12.45 -28.12 21.94
C VAL A 240 -12.42 -29.51 22.58
N ALA A 241 -12.98 -30.52 21.91
CA ALA A 241 -12.90 -31.89 22.36
C ALA A 241 -11.49 -32.46 22.15
N CYS A 242 -10.93 -33.08 23.18
CA CYS A 242 -9.55 -33.60 23.18
C CYS A 242 -9.49 -35.11 23.43
N ASP A 243 -10.62 -35.81 23.30
CA ASP A 243 -10.78 -37.24 23.66
C ASP A 243 -11.44 -38.07 22.56
N LEU A 244 -11.34 -37.62 21.30
CA LEU A 244 -11.90 -38.36 20.17
C LEU A 244 -11.25 -39.74 20.03
N SER A 245 -12.10 -40.77 19.83
CA SER A 245 -11.61 -42.11 19.54
C SER A 245 -11.31 -42.33 18.07
N ASN A 246 -10.47 -43.35 17.80
CA ASN A 246 -10.13 -43.80 16.45
C ASN A 246 -9.29 -42.82 15.57
N LEU A 247 -8.57 -41.87 16.18
CA LEU A 247 -7.57 -41.08 15.46
C LEU A 247 -6.24 -41.85 15.32
N PRO A 248 -5.46 -41.57 14.25
CA PRO A 248 -4.11 -42.13 14.12
C PRO A 248 -3.20 -41.64 15.26
N ALA A 249 -2.27 -42.50 15.70
CA ALA A 249 -1.30 -42.06 16.68
C ALA A 249 -0.39 -40.93 16.12
N PRO A 250 -0.06 -39.87 16.88
CA PRO A 250 0.78 -38.76 16.42
C PRO A 250 2.08 -39.21 15.74
N SER A 251 2.74 -40.26 16.25
CA SER A 251 3.97 -40.83 15.71
C SER A 251 3.82 -41.53 14.33
N THR A 252 2.58 -41.75 13.89
CA THR A 252 2.32 -42.33 12.54
C THR A 252 2.07 -41.27 11.47
N LEU A 253 1.96 -40.00 11.85
CA LEU A 253 1.69 -38.89 10.94
C LEU A 253 2.97 -38.41 10.25
N THR A 254 3.60 -39.29 9.52
CA THR A 254 4.83 -39.04 8.75
C THR A 254 4.50 -38.67 7.30
N THR A 255 5.35 -37.84 6.67
CA THR A 255 5.20 -37.58 5.23
C THR A 255 5.52 -38.81 4.41
N THR A 256 4.73 -38.97 3.34
CA THR A 256 5.01 -39.97 2.29
C THR A 256 5.87 -39.37 1.18
N ALA A 257 6.40 -40.21 0.31
CA ALA A 257 7.08 -39.72 -0.90
C ALA A 257 6.13 -38.88 -1.75
N ARG A 258 6.63 -37.76 -2.31
CA ARG A 258 5.85 -36.91 -3.20
C ARG A 258 5.42 -37.66 -4.45
N ASP A 259 4.12 -37.63 -4.80
CA ASP A 259 3.62 -38.08 -6.07
C ASP A 259 3.80 -36.96 -7.11
N THR A 260 4.99 -36.97 -7.71
CA THR A 260 5.38 -35.98 -8.73
C THR A 260 4.53 -36.05 -10.00
N ALA A 261 3.91 -37.17 -10.31
CA ALA A 261 3.03 -37.31 -11.47
C ALA A 261 1.72 -36.55 -11.26
N THR A 262 1.05 -36.78 -10.13
CA THR A 262 -0.19 -36.05 -9.76
C THR A 262 0.09 -34.56 -9.55
N LEU A 263 1.21 -34.19 -8.90
CA LEU A 263 1.57 -32.78 -8.73
C LEU A 263 1.82 -32.09 -10.09
N ARG A 264 2.50 -32.76 -11.04
CA ARG A 264 2.71 -32.23 -12.39
C ARG A 264 1.38 -31.98 -13.12
N GLU A 265 0.44 -32.94 -13.05
CA GLU A 265 -0.88 -32.78 -13.65
C GLU A 265 -1.63 -31.57 -13.06
N LEU A 266 -1.70 -31.46 -11.73
CA LEU A 266 -2.36 -30.37 -11.04
C LEU A 266 -1.68 -29.01 -11.30
N TYR A 267 -0.36 -28.94 -11.23
CA TYR A 267 0.38 -27.70 -11.49
C TYR A 267 0.27 -27.26 -12.95
N THR A 268 0.18 -28.21 -13.89
CA THR A 268 -0.09 -27.92 -15.31
C THR A 268 -1.51 -27.38 -15.49
N ARG A 269 -2.52 -28.04 -14.90
CA ARG A 269 -3.93 -27.62 -14.98
C ARG A 269 -4.13 -26.24 -14.40
N TYR A 270 -3.60 -25.96 -13.18
CA TYR A 270 -3.76 -24.69 -12.49
C TYR A 270 -2.68 -23.67 -12.80
N GLN A 271 -1.74 -24.00 -13.72
CA GLN A 271 -0.70 -23.12 -14.25
C GLN A 271 0.28 -22.59 -13.19
N PHE A 272 0.64 -23.41 -12.22
CA PHE A 272 1.67 -23.09 -11.22
C PHE A 272 3.07 -23.33 -11.81
N ARG A 273 3.47 -22.47 -12.76
CA ARG A 273 4.67 -22.62 -13.58
C ARG A 273 5.96 -22.79 -12.78
N THR A 274 6.12 -22.01 -11.73
CA THR A 274 7.32 -22.09 -10.88
C THR A 274 7.45 -23.48 -10.26
N TRP A 275 6.37 -24.00 -9.67
CA TRP A 275 6.37 -25.31 -9.03
C TRP A 275 6.44 -26.46 -10.02
N LEU A 276 5.94 -26.24 -11.23
CA LEU A 276 6.09 -27.22 -12.33
C LEU A 276 7.57 -27.33 -12.75
N GLY A 277 8.27 -26.20 -12.89
CA GLY A 277 9.71 -26.19 -13.18
C GLY A 277 10.57 -26.87 -12.12
N GLU A 278 10.18 -26.79 -10.84
CA GLU A 278 10.86 -27.51 -9.75
C GLU A 278 10.72 -29.05 -9.85
N ILE A 279 9.59 -29.53 -10.41
CA ILE A 279 9.32 -30.97 -10.59
C ILE A 279 10.04 -31.51 -11.82
N ASP A 280 10.06 -30.76 -12.91
CA ASP A 280 10.53 -31.23 -14.21
C ASP A 280 12.06 -31.14 -14.37
N GLY A 281 12.74 -30.40 -13.51
CA GLY A 281 14.18 -30.13 -13.62
C GLY A 281 14.54 -29.24 -14.82
N PRO A 282 15.78 -28.79 -14.94
CA PRO A 282 16.19 -27.85 -15.99
C PRO A 282 16.19 -28.40 -17.42
N GLU A 283 16.07 -29.72 -17.64
CA GLU A 283 16.07 -30.31 -18.97
C GLU A 283 14.69 -30.47 -19.64
N ALA A 284 13.60 -30.47 -18.90
CA ALA A 284 12.26 -30.72 -19.45
C ALA A 284 11.53 -29.47 -19.96
N ALA A 285 12.03 -28.28 -19.69
CA ALA A 285 11.44 -27.02 -20.15
C ALA A 285 11.60 -26.76 -21.66
N ALA A 286 12.32 -27.64 -22.40
CA ALA A 286 12.65 -27.47 -23.83
C ALA A 286 11.69 -28.14 -24.82
N ALA A 287 10.66 -28.86 -24.41
CA ALA A 287 9.86 -29.72 -25.28
C ALA A 287 8.34 -29.44 -25.25
N VAL A 288 7.90 -28.21 -25.62
CA VAL A 288 6.50 -27.97 -26.05
C VAL A 288 6.54 -26.98 -27.22
N PRO A 289 5.92 -27.26 -28.40
CA PRO A 289 6.00 -26.38 -29.54
C PRO A 289 5.22 -25.08 -29.30
N ALA A 290 5.93 -23.97 -29.47
CA ALA A 290 5.41 -22.62 -29.41
C ALA A 290 4.39 -22.36 -30.53
N ARG A 291 3.22 -21.88 -30.19
CA ARG A 291 2.30 -21.18 -31.09
C ARG A 291 2.46 -19.69 -30.88
N GLU A 292 2.82 -19.00 -31.94
CA GLU A 292 3.18 -17.59 -31.99
C GLU A 292 2.13 -16.67 -31.34
N VAL A 293 2.53 -16.03 -30.28
CA VAL A 293 2.02 -14.71 -29.86
C VAL A 293 3.26 -13.86 -29.66
N SER A 294 3.31 -12.74 -30.36
CA SER A 294 4.40 -11.78 -30.36
C SER A 294 4.87 -11.47 -28.91
N GLU A 295 5.92 -12.14 -28.49
CA GLU A 295 6.64 -11.86 -27.25
C GLU A 295 7.86 -11.01 -27.60
N THR A 296 7.95 -9.87 -26.95
CA THR A 296 9.23 -9.18 -26.78
C THR A 296 10.24 -10.19 -26.19
N PRO A 297 11.44 -10.32 -26.68
CA PRO A 297 12.33 -11.40 -26.30
C PRO A 297 12.69 -11.29 -24.81
N ALA A 298 12.23 -12.26 -24.02
CA ALA A 298 12.78 -12.50 -22.69
C ALA A 298 14.27 -12.84 -22.87
N ALA A 299 15.12 -12.14 -22.17
CA ALA A 299 16.56 -12.43 -22.14
C ALA A 299 16.80 -13.91 -21.80
N ALA A 300 17.69 -14.55 -22.52
CA ALA A 300 18.13 -15.92 -22.28
C ALA A 300 18.56 -16.08 -20.81
N PRO A 301 18.36 -17.25 -20.17
CA PRO A 301 18.83 -17.49 -18.82
C PRO A 301 20.33 -17.21 -18.78
N THR A 302 20.70 -16.16 -18.08
CA THR A 302 22.11 -15.80 -17.86
C THR A 302 22.74 -16.96 -17.10
N ALA A 303 23.82 -17.53 -17.64
CA ALA A 303 24.62 -18.54 -16.93
C ALA A 303 24.89 -18.02 -15.51
N ALA A 304 24.81 -18.91 -14.53
CA ALA A 304 25.07 -18.56 -13.13
C ALA A 304 26.43 -17.84 -13.05
N ILE A 305 26.39 -16.53 -12.81
CA ILE A 305 27.62 -15.75 -12.66
C ILE A 305 28.21 -16.13 -11.30
N ALA A 306 29.44 -16.55 -11.28
CA ALA A 306 30.15 -16.78 -10.02
C ALA A 306 30.27 -15.43 -9.30
N VAL A 307 29.79 -15.37 -8.06
CA VAL A 307 29.85 -14.15 -7.26
C VAL A 307 31.11 -14.14 -6.38
N HIS A 308 31.74 -12.99 -6.30
CA HIS A 308 32.89 -12.72 -5.43
C HIS A 308 32.62 -11.42 -4.68
N TYR A 309 32.28 -11.54 -3.40
CA TYR A 309 31.98 -10.41 -2.54
C TYR A 309 33.11 -10.25 -1.51
N GLU A 310 33.72 -9.07 -1.47
CA GLU A 310 34.85 -8.75 -0.61
C GLU A 310 34.44 -7.83 0.54
N THR A 311 34.81 -8.18 1.79
CA THR A 311 34.68 -7.29 2.95
C THR A 311 35.98 -6.50 3.09
N VAL A 312 35.91 -5.16 2.95
CA VAL A 312 37.06 -4.25 2.97
C VAL A 312 37.32 -3.79 4.40
N LEU A 313 38.34 -4.38 5.05
CA LEU A 313 38.71 -4.08 6.44
C LEU A 313 40.09 -3.41 6.57
N SER A 314 40.81 -3.28 5.46
CA SER A 314 42.17 -2.74 5.45
C SER A 314 42.37 -1.69 4.36
N TRP A 315 43.31 -0.77 4.58
CA TRP A 315 43.66 0.25 3.60
C TRP A 315 44.16 -0.29 2.25
N PRO A 316 44.96 -1.36 2.19
CA PRO A 316 45.34 -1.95 0.89
C PRO A 316 44.16 -2.45 0.07
N GLN A 317 43.15 -3.07 0.72
CA GLN A 317 41.91 -3.49 0.05
C GLN A 317 41.12 -2.25 -0.42
N PHE A 318 40.98 -1.25 0.44
CA PHE A 318 40.33 0.01 0.08
C PHE A 318 40.99 0.68 -1.12
N ASP A 319 42.35 0.80 -1.13
CA ASP A 319 43.08 1.42 -2.22
C ASP A 319 42.92 0.64 -3.54
N ALA A 320 42.83 -0.70 -3.47
CA ALA A 320 42.55 -1.53 -4.64
C ALA A 320 41.15 -1.24 -5.21
N TRP A 321 40.12 -1.12 -4.36
CA TRP A 321 38.75 -0.79 -4.78
C TRP A 321 38.64 0.66 -5.27
N LEU A 322 39.30 1.59 -4.61
CA LEU A 322 39.35 2.99 -5.08
C LEU A 322 39.88 3.09 -6.50
N ALA A 323 41.00 2.41 -6.79
CA ALA A 323 41.54 2.36 -8.13
C ALA A 323 40.60 1.71 -9.16
N LYS A 324 39.83 0.66 -8.78
CA LYS A 324 38.82 0.04 -9.64
C LYS A 324 37.69 1.01 -9.99
N ILE A 325 37.12 1.71 -8.99
CA ILE A 325 36.00 2.66 -9.24
C ILE A 325 36.42 3.91 -9.97
N GLU A 326 37.69 4.35 -9.80
CA GLU A 326 38.25 5.49 -10.56
C GLU A 326 38.45 5.16 -12.05
N ALA A 327 38.73 3.86 -12.36
CA ALA A 327 38.92 3.39 -13.74
C ALA A 327 37.60 2.95 -14.42
N ALA A 328 36.54 2.73 -13.67
CA ALA A 328 35.28 2.20 -14.19
C ALA A 328 34.47 3.26 -14.96
N GLU A 329 33.84 2.84 -16.07
CA GLU A 329 32.88 3.68 -16.80
C GLU A 329 31.59 3.92 -16.01
N LEU A 330 31.16 2.91 -15.22
CA LEU A 330 29.97 2.96 -14.39
C LEU A 330 30.21 2.13 -13.12
N THR A 331 29.83 2.68 -11.97
CA THR A 331 29.89 2.00 -10.67
C THR A 331 28.50 1.93 -10.05
N ALA A 332 28.07 0.74 -9.63
CA ALA A 332 26.95 0.63 -8.72
C ALA A 332 27.39 1.01 -7.30
N LEU A 333 26.63 1.89 -6.68
CA LEU A 333 26.85 2.43 -5.34
C LEU A 333 25.59 2.24 -4.50
N ASP A 334 25.77 1.77 -3.28
CA ASP A 334 24.67 1.67 -2.31
C ASP A 334 25.18 1.97 -0.90
N THR A 335 24.30 2.43 0.01
CA THR A 335 24.65 2.78 1.39
C THR A 335 23.79 2.06 2.39
N GLU A 336 24.43 1.42 3.36
CA GLU A 336 23.77 0.90 4.54
C GLU A 336 23.76 1.92 5.67
N THR A 337 22.61 2.07 6.36
CA THR A 337 22.38 3.23 7.21
C THR A 337 21.71 2.87 8.54
N THR A 338 21.77 3.82 9.48
CA THR A 338 21.16 3.68 10.81
C THR A 338 19.65 3.88 10.84
N SER A 339 19.03 4.43 9.79
CA SER A 339 17.61 4.81 9.78
C SER A 339 17.05 4.91 8.36
N LEU A 340 15.76 4.62 8.18
CA LEU A 340 15.03 4.88 6.96
C LEU A 340 14.65 6.36 6.77
N ASP A 341 14.72 7.17 7.85
CA ASP A 341 14.58 8.63 7.74
C ASP A 341 15.84 9.21 7.10
N SER A 342 15.73 9.62 5.85
CA SER A 342 16.83 10.12 5.04
C SER A 342 17.56 11.36 5.61
N PHE A 343 16.91 12.13 6.48
CA PHE A 343 17.53 13.28 7.16
C PHE A 343 18.28 12.90 8.44
N ALA A 344 17.86 11.85 9.12
CA ALA A 344 18.48 11.32 10.32
C ALA A 344 19.54 10.24 10.03
N ALA A 345 19.47 9.60 8.88
CA ALA A 345 20.30 8.47 8.50
C ALA A 345 21.79 8.81 8.50
N ARG A 346 22.61 7.91 9.07
CA ARG A 346 24.07 7.96 9.05
C ARG A 346 24.61 6.70 8.40
N ILE A 347 25.71 6.82 7.66
CA ILE A 347 26.35 5.69 6.97
C ILE A 347 26.88 4.70 7.99
N VAL A 348 26.46 3.44 7.88
CA VAL A 348 27.01 2.26 8.56
C VAL A 348 28.06 1.59 7.68
N GLY A 349 27.83 1.54 6.38
CA GLY A 349 28.77 1.04 5.39
C GLY A 349 28.42 1.47 3.97
N ILE A 350 29.32 1.19 3.05
CA ILE A 350 29.18 1.50 1.62
C ILE A 350 29.46 0.24 0.82
N SER A 351 28.61 -0.09 -0.15
CA SER A 351 28.85 -1.16 -1.10
C SER A 351 29.09 -0.63 -2.51
N LEU A 352 29.92 -1.34 -3.25
CA LEU A 352 30.37 -0.93 -4.59
C LEU A 352 30.47 -2.16 -5.50
N SER A 353 30.03 -2.01 -6.75
CA SER A 353 30.20 -3.02 -7.81
C SER A 353 30.56 -2.33 -9.14
N VAL A 354 31.52 -2.88 -9.85
CA VAL A 354 31.98 -2.37 -11.17
C VAL A 354 31.82 -3.41 -12.29
N THR A 355 31.67 -4.68 -11.92
CA THR A 355 31.51 -5.81 -12.84
C THR A 355 30.47 -6.78 -12.26
N PRO A 356 29.51 -7.27 -13.05
CA PRO A 356 28.53 -8.25 -12.59
C PRO A 356 29.18 -9.48 -11.91
N GLY A 357 28.74 -9.78 -10.69
CA GLY A 357 29.31 -10.83 -9.85
C GLY A 357 30.50 -10.41 -8.99
N GLU A 358 31.02 -9.18 -9.12
CA GLU A 358 32.11 -8.65 -8.30
C GLU A 358 31.63 -7.40 -7.53
N ALA A 359 31.64 -7.49 -6.19
CA ALA A 359 31.26 -6.37 -5.34
C ALA A 359 32.06 -6.34 -4.04
N CYS A 360 32.05 -5.21 -3.37
CA CYS A 360 32.62 -5.11 -2.02
C CYS A 360 31.67 -4.38 -1.08
N TYR A 361 31.87 -4.64 0.20
CA TYR A 361 31.31 -3.87 1.29
C TYR A 361 32.40 -3.28 2.16
N ILE A 362 32.29 -2.00 2.46
CA ILE A 362 33.20 -1.24 3.34
C ILE A 362 32.44 -0.94 4.64
N PRO A 363 32.55 -1.79 5.69
CA PRO A 363 31.92 -1.50 6.97
C PRO A 363 32.63 -0.33 7.67
N LEU A 364 31.85 0.59 8.26
CA LEU A 364 32.37 1.85 8.79
C LEU A 364 31.85 2.18 10.19
N ALA A 365 30.70 1.65 10.58
CA ALA A 365 30.08 2.03 11.86
C ALA A 365 29.23 0.89 12.46
N HIS A 366 29.61 -0.36 12.29
CA HIS A 366 28.96 -1.48 12.97
C HIS A 366 29.32 -1.50 14.46
N THR A 367 28.33 -1.84 15.29
CA THR A 367 28.40 -1.82 16.75
C THR A 367 28.08 -3.18 17.40
N ALA A 368 27.93 -4.23 16.58
CA ALA A 368 27.64 -5.58 17.07
C ALA A 368 28.73 -6.08 18.04
N PRO A 369 28.38 -6.86 19.09
CA PRO A 369 29.36 -7.40 20.03
C PRO A 369 30.41 -8.28 19.33
N GLY A 370 31.69 -8.00 19.54
CA GLY A 370 32.80 -8.76 18.94
C GLY A 370 33.09 -8.42 17.48
N VAL A 371 32.57 -7.30 16.99
CA VAL A 371 32.80 -6.83 15.62
C VAL A 371 34.29 -6.62 15.34
N ALA A 372 34.74 -6.99 14.13
CA ALA A 372 36.11 -6.76 13.68
C ALA A 372 36.44 -5.26 13.59
N ASP A 373 37.75 -4.92 13.67
CA ASP A 373 38.20 -3.56 13.45
C ASP A 373 37.80 -3.08 12.05
N GLN A 374 37.20 -1.90 12.01
CA GLN A 374 36.69 -1.25 10.79
C GLN A 374 37.58 -0.06 10.41
N LEU A 375 37.59 0.30 9.14
CA LEU A 375 38.23 1.55 8.72
C LEU A 375 37.49 2.77 9.29
N PRO A 376 38.20 3.83 9.72
CA PRO A 376 37.57 5.02 10.26
C PRO A 376 36.68 5.71 9.20
N ARG A 377 35.39 5.84 9.49
CA ARG A 377 34.39 6.37 8.56
C ARG A 377 34.77 7.71 7.97
N GLU A 378 35.19 8.64 8.80
CA GLU A 378 35.53 10.02 8.35
C GLU A 378 36.72 10.02 7.39
N GLU A 379 37.72 9.14 7.60
CA GLU A 379 38.88 9.04 6.71
C GLU A 379 38.50 8.37 5.38
N VAL A 380 37.70 7.34 5.40
CA VAL A 380 37.18 6.68 4.19
C VAL A 380 36.37 7.67 3.36
N LEU A 381 35.42 8.38 4.02
CA LEU A 381 34.60 9.39 3.34
C LEU A 381 35.44 10.52 2.77
N ALA A 382 36.47 10.99 3.50
CA ALA A 382 37.40 12.03 3.00
C ALA A 382 38.16 11.56 1.76
N ARG A 383 38.60 10.29 1.71
CA ARG A 383 39.32 9.73 0.54
C ARG A 383 38.40 9.45 -0.64
N LEU A 384 37.15 9.05 -0.41
CA LEU A 384 36.14 8.86 -1.46
C LEU A 384 35.55 10.17 -1.96
N LYS A 385 35.70 11.29 -1.24
CA LYS A 385 34.96 12.53 -1.52
C LYS A 385 35.18 13.03 -2.95
N SER A 386 36.41 13.04 -3.45
CA SER A 386 36.70 13.51 -4.82
C SER A 386 36.02 12.67 -5.88
N TRP A 387 35.89 11.33 -5.68
CA TRP A 387 35.19 10.45 -6.58
C TRP A 387 33.67 10.60 -6.43
N LEU A 388 33.14 10.69 -5.20
CA LEU A 388 31.71 10.87 -4.92
C LEU A 388 31.16 12.18 -5.49
N GLU A 389 31.92 13.26 -5.40
CA GLU A 389 31.51 14.59 -5.88
C GLU A 389 31.83 14.83 -7.39
N SER A 390 32.48 13.88 -8.04
CA SER A 390 32.81 13.96 -9.45
C SER A 390 31.65 13.63 -10.37
N ALA A 391 31.28 14.57 -11.24
CA ALA A 391 30.31 14.36 -12.31
C ALA A 391 30.84 13.45 -13.44
N ALA A 392 32.19 13.32 -13.56
CA ALA A 392 32.82 12.48 -14.56
C ALA A 392 32.71 10.97 -14.23
N HIS A 393 32.79 10.62 -12.95
CA HIS A 393 32.64 9.24 -12.49
C HIS A 393 31.15 8.88 -12.37
N LYS A 394 30.65 8.12 -13.33
CA LYS A 394 29.23 7.77 -13.41
C LYS A 394 28.84 6.71 -12.40
N LYS A 395 27.67 6.87 -11.81
CA LYS A 395 27.12 5.98 -10.79
C LYS A 395 25.73 5.51 -11.17
N VAL A 396 25.40 4.27 -10.86
CA VAL A 396 24.04 3.72 -10.85
C VAL A 396 23.67 3.32 -9.43
N LEU A 397 22.47 3.66 -9.02
CA LEU A 397 21.93 3.36 -7.70
C LEU A 397 20.49 2.82 -7.82
N GLN A 398 19.99 2.25 -6.75
CA GLN A 398 18.60 1.90 -6.58
C GLN A 398 17.95 2.95 -5.65
N ASN A 399 16.99 3.75 -6.13
CA ASN A 399 16.40 4.85 -5.37
C ASN A 399 17.44 5.89 -4.91
N ALA A 400 18.25 6.32 -5.85
CA ALA A 400 19.43 7.19 -5.67
C ALA A 400 19.21 8.46 -4.82
N LYS A 401 17.98 8.93 -4.75
CA LYS A 401 17.60 10.11 -3.96
C LYS A 401 17.84 9.89 -2.46
N TYR A 402 17.61 8.67 -1.96
CA TYR A 402 17.89 8.32 -0.57
C TYR A 402 19.38 8.44 -0.24
N ASP A 403 20.24 7.79 -1.02
CA ASP A 403 21.70 7.83 -0.82
C ASP A 403 22.24 9.25 -0.95
N GLN A 404 21.69 10.03 -1.87
CA GLN A 404 22.07 11.44 -2.04
C GLN A 404 21.78 12.26 -0.77
N HIS A 405 20.68 12.00 -0.06
CA HIS A 405 20.39 12.58 1.25
C HIS A 405 21.39 12.13 2.31
N VAL A 406 21.68 10.83 2.33
CA VAL A 406 22.61 10.21 3.28
C VAL A 406 24.01 10.81 3.15
N PHE A 407 24.56 10.92 1.93
CA PHE A 407 25.85 11.56 1.70
C PHE A 407 25.83 13.06 2.07
N ALA A 408 24.74 13.76 1.79
CA ALA A 408 24.58 15.17 2.17
C ALA A 408 24.60 15.37 3.70
N ASN A 409 24.12 14.38 4.49
CA ASN A 409 24.22 14.41 5.96
C ASN A 409 25.67 14.31 6.47
N HIS A 410 26.59 13.84 5.60
CA HIS A 410 28.04 13.79 5.87
C HIS A 410 28.83 14.91 5.16
N GLY A 411 28.15 15.93 4.61
CA GLY A 411 28.79 17.05 3.92
C GLY A 411 29.42 16.70 2.56
N ILE A 412 28.86 15.67 1.89
CA ILE A 412 29.29 15.21 0.56
C ILE A 412 28.18 15.51 -0.44
N ALA A 413 28.51 16.23 -1.50
CA ALA A 413 27.62 16.54 -2.61
C ALA A 413 27.70 15.44 -3.69
N LEU A 414 26.99 14.32 -3.47
CA LEU A 414 27.00 13.20 -4.41
C LEU A 414 26.61 13.64 -5.82
N SER A 415 27.51 13.40 -6.77
CA SER A 415 27.39 13.80 -8.18
C SER A 415 27.62 12.62 -9.12
N GLY A 416 27.38 12.81 -10.41
CA GLY A 416 27.59 11.75 -11.40
C GLY A 416 26.57 10.62 -11.32
N ILE A 417 25.40 10.80 -10.69
CA ILE A 417 24.31 9.84 -10.70
C ILE A 417 23.74 9.78 -12.12
N ALA A 418 24.23 8.82 -12.91
CA ALA A 418 23.83 8.65 -14.30
C ALA A 418 22.55 7.83 -14.44
N HIS A 419 22.33 6.89 -13.52
CA HIS A 419 21.19 5.97 -13.59
C HIS A 419 20.60 5.67 -12.22
N ASP A 420 19.30 5.32 -12.24
CA ASP A 420 18.52 4.86 -11.08
C ASP A 420 17.63 3.71 -11.54
N THR A 421 17.87 2.51 -11.00
CA THR A 421 17.18 1.28 -11.44
C THR A 421 15.70 1.27 -11.05
N MET A 422 15.32 1.92 -9.94
CA MET A 422 13.91 2.13 -9.59
C MET A 422 13.20 2.95 -10.67
N LEU A 423 13.81 4.05 -11.13
CA LEU A 423 13.21 4.90 -12.17
C LEU A 423 13.23 4.23 -13.55
N GLN A 424 14.25 3.43 -13.87
CA GLN A 424 14.25 2.62 -15.09
C GLN A 424 13.05 1.66 -15.14
N SER A 425 12.87 0.89 -14.07
CA SER A 425 11.73 -0.03 -13.95
C SER A 425 10.39 0.71 -14.00
N TYR A 426 10.28 1.83 -13.27
CA TYR A 426 9.05 2.61 -13.23
C TYR A 426 8.64 3.15 -14.61
N VAL A 427 9.58 3.61 -15.42
CA VAL A 427 9.29 4.11 -16.76
C VAL A 427 8.87 2.98 -17.70
N ILE A 428 9.45 1.79 -17.56
CA ILE A 428 9.14 0.62 -18.40
C ILE A 428 7.82 -0.03 -17.98
N GLU A 429 7.59 -0.21 -16.67
CA GLU A 429 6.52 -1.03 -16.09
C GLU A 429 5.85 -0.34 -14.90
N SER A 430 5.20 0.80 -15.12
CA SER A 430 4.65 1.68 -14.07
C SER A 430 3.63 1.01 -13.12
N ASP A 431 3.08 -0.15 -13.47
CA ASP A 431 2.08 -0.91 -12.70
C ASP A 431 2.68 -1.97 -11.77
N LYS A 432 4.01 -2.13 -11.77
CA LYS A 432 4.74 -3.12 -10.96
C LYS A 432 5.37 -2.50 -9.71
N GLY A 433 5.84 -3.35 -8.81
CA GLY A 433 6.70 -2.91 -7.72
C GLY A 433 8.14 -2.69 -8.20
N HIS A 434 8.83 -1.73 -7.60
CA HIS A 434 10.14 -1.26 -8.05
C HIS A 434 11.22 -1.38 -6.96
N ASP A 435 10.98 -2.13 -5.88
CA ASP A 435 12.02 -2.48 -4.92
C ASP A 435 13.01 -3.48 -5.53
N LEU A 436 14.25 -3.46 -5.05
CA LEU A 436 15.36 -4.23 -5.64
C LEU A 436 15.09 -5.73 -5.67
N GLY A 437 14.49 -6.30 -4.62
CA GLY A 437 14.15 -7.71 -4.56
C GLY A 437 13.13 -8.13 -5.63
N GLN A 438 12.11 -7.29 -5.88
CA GLN A 438 11.15 -7.54 -6.97
C GLN A 438 11.79 -7.37 -8.34
N LEU A 439 12.67 -6.39 -8.52
CA LEU A 439 13.44 -6.21 -9.76
C LEU A 439 14.33 -7.42 -10.04
N CYS A 440 15.05 -7.87 -9.02
CA CYS A 440 15.93 -9.04 -9.12
C CYS A 440 15.14 -10.29 -9.52
N THR A 441 14.05 -10.58 -8.83
CA THR A 441 13.20 -11.73 -9.13
C THR A 441 12.63 -11.67 -10.55
N ARG A 442 12.15 -10.50 -10.97
CA ARG A 442 11.48 -10.31 -12.26
C ARG A 442 12.43 -10.31 -13.45
N HIS A 443 13.61 -9.68 -13.32
CA HIS A 443 14.50 -9.46 -14.44
C HIS A 443 15.74 -10.39 -14.45
N LEU A 444 16.13 -10.92 -13.30
CA LEU A 444 17.30 -11.80 -13.18
C LEU A 444 16.90 -13.24 -12.79
N GLY A 445 15.66 -13.47 -12.35
CA GLY A 445 15.22 -14.77 -11.87
C GLY A 445 15.88 -15.23 -10.56
N LEU A 446 16.42 -14.29 -9.78
CA LEU A 446 17.13 -14.53 -8.52
C LEU A 446 16.32 -14.00 -7.34
N ALA A 447 16.47 -14.66 -6.19
CA ALA A 447 15.97 -14.13 -4.91
C ALA A 447 17.14 -13.46 -4.18
N THR A 448 16.93 -12.26 -3.67
CA THR A 448 17.88 -11.54 -2.82
C THR A 448 17.62 -11.80 -1.35
N ILE A 449 18.62 -11.54 -0.51
CA ILE A 449 18.48 -11.55 0.94
C ILE A 449 17.54 -10.41 1.32
N ALA A 450 16.53 -10.66 2.16
CA ALA A 450 15.64 -9.59 2.61
C ALA A 450 16.22 -8.86 3.83
N TYR A 451 16.03 -7.53 3.91
CA TYR A 451 16.44 -6.71 5.07
C TYR A 451 15.96 -7.28 6.41
N GLU A 452 14.74 -7.83 6.41
CA GLU A 452 14.11 -8.41 7.60
C GLU A 452 14.77 -9.74 8.05
N ASP A 453 15.48 -10.43 7.15
CA ASP A 453 16.25 -11.63 7.49
C ASP A 453 17.53 -11.27 8.28
N LEU A 454 18.02 -10.03 8.11
CA LEU A 454 19.15 -9.50 8.87
C LEU A 454 18.72 -8.83 10.15
N CYS A 455 17.79 -7.88 10.05
CA CYS A 455 17.41 -6.98 11.14
C CYS A 455 16.21 -7.46 11.94
N GLY A 456 15.47 -8.48 11.48
CA GLY A 456 14.23 -8.92 12.11
C GLY A 456 13.05 -7.98 11.84
N LYS A 457 11.89 -8.25 12.48
CA LYS A 457 10.63 -7.52 12.32
C LYS A 457 10.02 -7.08 13.66
N GLY A 458 9.28 -5.97 13.63
CA GLY A 458 8.46 -5.50 14.75
C GLY A 458 9.29 -5.06 15.95
N ALA A 459 8.80 -5.36 17.18
CA ALA A 459 9.41 -4.87 18.42
C ALA A 459 10.82 -5.43 18.71
N LYS A 460 11.23 -6.48 18.02
CA LYS A 460 12.58 -7.11 18.15
C LYS A 460 13.51 -6.72 17.00
N GLN A 461 13.09 -5.81 16.13
CA GLN A 461 13.91 -5.35 15.01
C GLN A 461 15.11 -4.57 15.55
N ILE A 462 16.30 -4.96 15.09
CA ILE A 462 17.56 -4.23 15.37
C ILE A 462 17.86 -3.25 14.23
N THR A 463 18.69 -2.25 14.51
CA THR A 463 19.22 -1.35 13.47
C THR A 463 20.36 -2.02 12.72
N PHE A 464 20.65 -1.60 11.50
CA PHE A 464 21.65 -2.26 10.64
C PHE A 464 23.06 -2.23 11.23
N ASP A 465 23.41 -1.19 11.98
CA ASP A 465 24.69 -1.09 12.71
C ASP A 465 24.89 -2.19 13.76
N GLN A 466 23.82 -2.86 14.20
CA GLN A 466 23.87 -3.98 15.14
C GLN A 466 23.98 -5.35 14.45
N VAL A 467 23.93 -5.40 13.12
CA VAL A 467 24.10 -6.63 12.33
C VAL A 467 25.58 -7.00 12.28
N ASP A 468 25.86 -8.30 12.36
CA ASP A 468 27.21 -8.85 12.15
C ASP A 468 27.78 -8.48 10.78
N ILE A 469 29.08 -8.10 10.72
CA ILE A 469 29.72 -7.61 9.49
C ILE A 469 29.68 -8.65 8.38
N GLU A 470 29.88 -9.93 8.65
CA GLU A 470 29.91 -10.95 7.60
C GLU A 470 28.55 -11.08 6.91
N ARG A 471 27.46 -11.06 7.69
CA ARG A 471 26.10 -11.08 7.17
C ARG A 471 25.76 -9.78 6.45
N ALA A 472 26.12 -8.64 7.03
CA ALA A 472 25.92 -7.32 6.45
C ALA A 472 26.67 -7.17 5.13
N ALA A 473 27.92 -7.65 5.07
CA ALA A 473 28.74 -7.62 3.87
C ALA A 473 28.15 -8.41 2.72
N THR A 474 27.63 -9.61 3.00
CA THR A 474 26.98 -10.44 1.99
C THR A 474 25.75 -9.75 1.41
N TYR A 475 24.90 -9.20 2.27
CA TYR A 475 23.69 -8.48 1.89
C TYR A 475 24.01 -7.22 1.07
N ALA A 476 24.84 -6.32 1.60
CA ALA A 476 25.15 -5.06 0.95
C ALA A 476 25.90 -5.21 -0.37
N ALA A 477 26.86 -6.16 -0.45
CA ALA A 477 27.55 -6.46 -1.71
C ALA A 477 26.60 -7.07 -2.75
N GLU A 478 25.63 -7.91 -2.33
CA GLU A 478 24.57 -8.40 -3.21
C GLU A 478 23.75 -7.25 -3.77
N ASP A 479 23.34 -6.28 -2.95
CA ASP A 479 22.50 -5.16 -3.39
C ASP A 479 23.20 -4.30 -4.45
N SER A 480 24.49 -3.98 -4.31
CA SER A 480 25.24 -3.25 -5.33
C SER A 480 25.50 -4.07 -6.61
N ASP A 481 25.80 -5.39 -6.52
CA ASP A 481 25.94 -6.27 -7.68
C ASP A 481 24.63 -6.42 -8.43
N VAL A 482 23.55 -6.70 -7.72
CA VAL A 482 22.20 -6.85 -8.32
C VAL A 482 21.73 -5.54 -8.95
N THR A 483 22.01 -4.39 -8.34
CA THR A 483 21.70 -3.08 -8.93
C THR A 483 22.40 -2.91 -10.28
N LEU A 484 23.68 -3.25 -10.39
CA LEU A 484 24.43 -3.20 -11.66
C LEU A 484 23.84 -4.17 -12.69
N ARG A 485 23.51 -5.38 -12.29
CA ARG A 485 22.94 -6.42 -13.17
C ARG A 485 21.55 -6.05 -13.66
N VAL A 486 20.69 -5.53 -12.80
CA VAL A 486 19.35 -5.02 -13.15
C VAL A 486 19.46 -3.86 -14.14
N HIS A 487 20.38 -2.93 -13.89
CA HIS A 487 20.64 -1.83 -14.83
C HIS A 487 21.03 -2.36 -16.22
N ASN A 488 21.93 -3.36 -16.30
CA ASN A 488 22.38 -3.94 -17.56
C ASN A 488 21.25 -4.64 -18.35
N VAL A 489 20.16 -5.03 -17.69
CA VAL A 489 18.96 -5.62 -18.32
C VAL A 489 17.95 -4.53 -18.72
N LEU A 490 17.74 -3.54 -17.87
CA LEU A 490 16.69 -2.52 -18.09
C LEU A 490 17.14 -1.41 -19.06
N HIS A 491 18.34 -0.87 -18.87
CA HIS A 491 18.81 0.29 -19.63
C HIS A 491 18.85 0.07 -21.16
N PRO A 492 19.25 -1.09 -21.70
CA PRO A 492 19.23 -1.31 -23.15
C PRO A 492 17.84 -1.23 -23.78
N GLN A 493 16.77 -1.44 -23.01
CA GLN A 493 15.40 -1.37 -23.53
C GLN A 493 15.02 0.04 -23.99
N PHE A 494 15.65 1.08 -23.45
CA PHE A 494 15.41 2.48 -23.87
C PHE A 494 15.94 2.75 -25.29
N ALA A 495 16.93 2.01 -25.76
CA ALA A 495 17.48 2.22 -27.10
C ALA A 495 16.48 1.94 -28.22
N SER A 496 15.53 1.01 -28.00
CA SER A 496 14.46 0.65 -28.95
C SER A 496 13.18 1.47 -28.77
N GLU A 497 13.07 2.26 -27.71
CA GLU A 497 11.84 2.91 -27.28
C GLU A 497 12.07 4.43 -27.06
N PRO A 498 12.08 5.26 -28.11
CA PRO A 498 12.42 6.69 -28.01
C PRO A 498 11.53 7.47 -27.03
N GLY A 499 10.24 7.12 -26.93
CA GLY A 499 9.31 7.74 -25.97
C GLY A 499 9.73 7.48 -24.53
N LEU A 500 10.00 6.22 -24.18
CA LEU A 500 10.45 5.85 -22.82
C LEU A 500 11.84 6.43 -22.52
N SER A 501 12.75 6.43 -23.52
CA SER A 501 14.07 7.06 -23.40
C SER A 501 13.96 8.55 -23.03
N ARG A 502 13.07 9.28 -23.70
CA ARG A 502 12.79 10.68 -23.42
C ARG A 502 12.25 10.87 -21.99
N ILE A 503 11.26 10.06 -21.59
CA ILE A 503 10.68 10.13 -20.23
C ILE A 503 11.78 9.89 -19.20
N TYR A 504 12.62 8.88 -19.36
CA TYR A 504 13.66 8.54 -18.40
C TYR A 504 14.75 9.62 -18.33
N HIS A 505 15.36 9.97 -19.48
CA HIS A 505 16.54 10.84 -19.50
C HIS A 505 16.22 12.33 -19.39
N GLU A 506 15.09 12.80 -19.95
CA GLU A 506 14.77 14.22 -20.02
C GLU A 506 13.79 14.65 -18.91
N ILE A 507 13.02 13.72 -18.33
CA ILE A 507 12.02 14.06 -17.31
C ILE A 507 12.36 13.43 -15.95
N GLU A 508 12.40 12.10 -15.82
CA GLU A 508 12.49 11.47 -14.49
C GLU A 508 13.85 11.67 -13.83
N MET A 509 14.96 11.46 -14.54
CA MET A 509 16.28 11.62 -13.97
C MET A 509 16.60 13.08 -13.60
N PRO A 510 16.32 14.09 -14.43
CA PRO A 510 16.47 15.48 -14.01
C PRO A 510 15.50 15.89 -12.90
N ALA A 511 14.24 15.47 -12.95
CA ALA A 511 13.26 15.75 -11.89
C ALA A 511 13.67 15.18 -10.54
N ARG A 512 14.30 13.99 -10.49
CA ARG A 512 14.87 13.41 -9.26
C ARG A 512 15.78 14.37 -8.54
N GLN A 513 16.65 15.06 -9.26
CA GLN A 513 17.57 16.04 -8.67
C GLN A 513 16.83 17.27 -8.11
N VAL A 514 15.83 17.76 -8.82
CA VAL A 514 15.02 18.90 -8.36
C VAL A 514 14.19 18.51 -7.13
N ILE A 515 13.59 17.31 -7.13
CA ILE A 515 12.84 16.78 -6.00
C ILE A 515 13.73 16.66 -4.75
N TRP A 516 14.95 16.11 -4.90
CA TRP A 516 15.92 16.06 -3.82
C TRP A 516 16.19 17.45 -3.23
N GLN A 517 16.34 18.48 -4.07
CA GLN A 517 16.53 19.86 -3.62
C GLN A 517 15.28 20.40 -2.87
N ILE A 518 14.08 20.17 -3.40
CA ILE A 518 12.83 20.57 -2.74
C ILE A 518 12.74 19.94 -1.35
N GLU A 519 13.02 18.65 -1.24
CA GLU A 519 13.03 17.94 0.02
C GLU A 519 14.07 18.53 1.00
N ARG A 520 15.29 18.84 0.53
CA ARG A 520 16.34 19.48 1.36
C ARG A 520 15.99 20.91 1.75
N ASN A 521 15.34 21.67 0.87
CA ASN A 521 14.93 23.03 1.17
C ASN A 521 13.88 23.06 2.29
N GLY A 522 12.92 22.14 2.25
CA GLY A 522 11.80 22.08 3.20
C GLY A 522 10.97 23.35 3.20
N ILE A 523 9.90 23.35 3.96
CA ILE A 523 9.00 24.50 4.10
C ILE A 523 8.93 25.00 5.54
N LEU A 524 8.92 26.30 5.72
CA LEU A 524 8.78 26.94 7.04
C LEU A 524 7.31 26.98 7.44
N ILE A 525 7.01 26.60 8.67
CA ILE A 525 5.67 26.67 9.25
C ILE A 525 5.64 27.50 10.52
N ASP A 526 4.51 28.18 10.74
CA ASP A 526 4.19 28.85 12.00
C ASP A 526 3.45 27.86 12.93
N SER A 527 4.18 27.28 13.86
CA SER A 527 3.67 26.30 14.82
C SER A 527 2.65 26.89 15.79
N ASP A 528 2.73 28.21 16.10
CA ASP A 528 1.79 28.88 17.00
C ASP A 528 0.44 29.08 16.29
N VAL A 529 0.44 29.41 15.01
CA VAL A 529 -0.78 29.45 14.19
C VAL A 529 -1.45 28.08 14.17
N LEU A 530 -0.71 27.00 13.90
CA LEU A 530 -1.27 25.64 13.91
C LEU A 530 -1.79 25.23 15.28
N SER A 531 -1.11 25.59 16.36
CA SER A 531 -1.56 25.27 17.72
C SER A 531 -2.88 25.99 18.07
N ARG A 532 -3.04 27.26 17.70
CA ARG A 532 -4.31 27.98 17.87
C ARG A 532 -5.43 27.35 17.07
N GLN A 533 -5.18 27.01 15.79
CA GLN A 533 -6.16 26.34 14.94
C GLN A 533 -6.53 24.95 15.48
N SER A 534 -5.57 24.21 16.02
CA SER A 534 -5.82 22.92 16.66
C SER A 534 -6.78 23.06 17.85
N HIS A 535 -6.59 24.11 18.69
CA HIS A 535 -7.47 24.39 19.82
C HIS A 535 -8.89 24.77 19.35
N GLU A 536 -9.02 25.65 18.36
CA GLU A 536 -10.31 26.05 17.79
C GLU A 536 -11.06 24.86 17.16
N MET A 537 -10.35 24.00 16.41
CA MET A 537 -10.92 22.76 15.85
C MET A 537 -11.37 21.82 16.97
N GLY A 538 -10.58 21.68 18.05
CA GLY A 538 -10.94 20.88 19.20
C GLY A 538 -12.25 21.33 19.86
N GLN A 539 -12.44 22.64 20.01
CA GLN A 539 -13.70 23.21 20.55
C GLN A 539 -14.90 22.93 19.61
N LYS A 540 -14.72 23.10 18.30
CA LYS A 540 -15.76 22.77 17.31
C LYS A 540 -16.12 21.28 17.32
N ILE A 541 -15.11 20.38 17.39
CA ILE A 541 -15.33 18.92 17.47
C ILE A 541 -16.16 18.58 18.70
N MET A 542 -15.83 19.11 19.89
CA MET A 542 -16.61 18.88 21.11
C MET A 542 -18.03 19.38 20.98
N ALA A 543 -18.25 20.53 20.36
CA ALA A 543 -19.60 21.07 20.12
C ALA A 543 -20.41 20.18 19.18
N LEU A 544 -19.79 19.66 18.10
CA LEU A 544 -20.43 18.72 17.17
C LEU A 544 -20.75 17.37 17.83
N GLU A 545 -19.88 16.87 18.71
CA GLU A 545 -20.13 15.66 19.50
C GLU A 545 -21.36 15.83 20.40
N ALA A 546 -21.45 16.96 21.12
CA ALA A 546 -22.60 17.25 21.96
C ALA A 546 -23.92 17.32 21.16
N GLN A 547 -23.91 17.98 20.00
CA GLN A 547 -25.07 18.06 19.11
C GLN A 547 -25.43 16.69 18.53
N ALA A 548 -24.42 15.88 18.17
CA ALA A 548 -24.63 14.51 17.67
C ALA A 548 -25.27 13.62 18.74
N TYR A 549 -24.86 13.74 20.00
CA TYR A 549 -25.47 13.01 21.14
C TYR A 549 -26.93 13.45 21.38
N GLU A 550 -27.22 14.74 21.27
CA GLU A 550 -28.58 15.26 21.38
C GLU A 550 -29.46 14.67 20.28
N LEU A 551 -29.03 14.71 19.02
CA LEU A 551 -29.78 14.15 17.89
C LEU A 551 -29.92 12.61 17.95
N ALA A 552 -28.95 11.93 18.51
CA ALA A 552 -28.99 10.46 18.67
C ALA A 552 -29.76 10.03 19.95
N GLY A 553 -30.04 10.95 20.86
CA GLY A 553 -30.67 10.70 22.16
C GLY A 553 -29.77 9.95 23.16
N GLN A 554 -28.48 9.77 22.83
CA GLN A 554 -27.49 9.08 23.68
C GLN A 554 -26.06 9.39 23.26
N PRO A 555 -25.07 9.27 24.18
CA PRO A 555 -23.63 9.29 23.83
C PRO A 555 -23.26 8.03 23.02
N PHE A 556 -22.34 8.20 22.07
CA PHE A 556 -21.75 7.12 21.27
C PHE A 556 -20.41 7.56 20.69
N ASN A 557 -19.60 6.62 20.21
CA ASN A 557 -18.33 6.95 19.58
C ASN A 557 -18.52 7.30 18.09
N LEU A 558 -18.39 8.58 17.74
CA LEU A 558 -18.54 9.08 16.35
C LEU A 558 -17.46 8.53 15.39
N ALA A 559 -16.35 8.02 15.92
CA ALA A 559 -15.32 7.37 15.12
C ALA A 559 -15.55 5.86 14.88
N SER A 560 -16.57 5.25 15.55
CA SER A 560 -16.87 3.84 15.42
C SER A 560 -17.90 3.56 14.32
N PRO A 561 -17.53 2.97 13.17
CA PRO A 561 -18.49 2.63 12.10
C PRO A 561 -19.65 1.75 12.58
N LYS A 562 -19.38 0.83 13.52
CA LYS A 562 -20.40 -0.05 14.08
C LYS A 562 -21.44 0.72 14.90
N GLN A 563 -20.99 1.58 15.82
CA GLN A 563 -21.94 2.38 16.63
C GLN A 563 -22.70 3.40 15.78
N LEU A 564 -22.07 3.93 14.74
CA LEU A 564 -22.76 4.78 13.77
C LEU A 564 -23.84 4.04 13.01
N ALA A 565 -23.57 2.81 12.56
CA ALA A 565 -24.57 1.99 11.88
C ALA A 565 -25.78 1.70 12.79
N ASP A 566 -25.55 1.33 14.05
CA ASP A 566 -26.62 1.11 15.05
C ASP A 566 -27.47 2.39 15.23
N ILE A 567 -26.83 3.57 15.38
CA ILE A 567 -27.56 4.82 15.57
C ILE A 567 -28.36 5.19 14.33
N LEU A 568 -27.73 5.22 13.17
CA LEU A 568 -28.36 5.73 11.94
C LEU A 568 -29.43 4.78 11.40
N PHE A 569 -29.13 3.47 11.31
CA PHE A 569 -29.99 2.53 10.59
C PHE A 569 -30.95 1.76 11.50
N GLU A 570 -30.51 1.39 12.72
CA GLU A 570 -31.37 0.64 13.63
C GLU A 570 -32.24 1.55 14.52
N LYS A 571 -31.65 2.60 15.12
CA LYS A 571 -32.39 3.47 16.05
C LYS A 571 -33.17 4.58 15.36
N GLN A 572 -32.52 5.28 14.39
CA GLN A 572 -33.18 6.36 13.66
C GLN A 572 -33.92 5.86 12.40
N GLY A 573 -33.72 4.59 11.99
CA GLY A 573 -34.40 3.98 10.85
C GLY A 573 -34.10 4.61 9.51
N LEU A 574 -32.89 5.20 9.32
CA LEU A 574 -32.49 5.78 8.05
C LEU A 574 -32.35 4.69 6.97
N PRO A 575 -32.57 5.01 5.68
CA PRO A 575 -32.49 4.02 4.62
C PRO A 575 -31.02 3.56 4.42
N VAL A 576 -30.83 2.24 4.35
CA VAL A 576 -29.51 1.65 4.05
C VAL A 576 -29.22 1.79 2.55
N LYS A 577 -28.30 2.67 2.18
CA LYS A 577 -27.94 2.96 0.79
C LYS A 577 -26.91 1.98 0.21
N LYS A 578 -26.01 1.48 1.06
CA LYS A 578 -24.89 0.61 0.68
C LYS A 578 -24.55 -0.35 1.82
N LYS A 579 -24.13 -1.56 1.48
CA LYS A 579 -23.63 -2.54 2.45
C LYS A 579 -22.11 -2.69 2.35
N THR A 580 -21.48 -2.99 3.48
CA THR A 580 -20.07 -3.36 3.53
C THR A 580 -19.84 -4.76 2.94
N PRO A 581 -18.62 -5.16 2.60
CA PRO A 581 -18.32 -6.53 2.17
C PRO A 581 -18.75 -7.61 3.17
N SER A 582 -18.79 -7.26 4.47
CA SER A 582 -19.31 -8.14 5.54
C SER A 582 -20.84 -8.14 5.68
N GLY A 583 -21.58 -7.47 4.79
CA GLY A 583 -23.05 -7.45 4.74
C GLY A 583 -23.74 -6.42 5.63
N GLY A 584 -23.04 -5.75 6.53
CA GLY A 584 -23.57 -4.68 7.39
C GLY A 584 -23.81 -3.37 6.64
N PRO A 585 -24.62 -2.43 7.19
CA PRO A 585 -24.81 -1.11 6.60
C PRO A 585 -23.49 -0.33 6.54
N SER A 586 -23.18 0.29 5.40
CA SER A 586 -22.01 1.16 5.28
C SER A 586 -22.29 2.56 5.86
N THR A 587 -21.27 3.10 6.53
CA THR A 587 -21.26 4.50 7.02
C THR A 587 -20.11 5.29 6.37
N ASP A 588 -19.71 4.89 5.15
CA ASP A 588 -18.68 5.61 4.42
C ASP A 588 -19.12 7.04 4.02
N GLU A 589 -18.19 7.82 3.52
CA GLU A 589 -18.41 9.23 3.19
C GLU A 589 -19.49 9.40 2.11
N GLU A 590 -19.56 8.47 1.14
CA GLU A 590 -20.56 8.50 0.07
C GLU A 590 -21.97 8.33 0.64
N VAL A 591 -22.15 7.32 1.51
CA VAL A 591 -23.45 7.07 2.16
C VAL A 591 -23.86 8.21 3.07
N LEU A 592 -22.94 8.73 3.90
CA LEU A 592 -23.24 9.85 4.77
C LEU A 592 -23.54 11.13 3.99
N SER A 593 -22.86 11.38 2.87
CA SER A 593 -23.12 12.54 2.02
C SER A 593 -24.50 12.49 1.38
N GLU A 594 -24.95 11.31 0.96
CA GLU A 594 -26.30 11.12 0.42
C GLU A 594 -27.36 11.33 1.52
N LEU A 595 -27.15 10.76 2.71
CA LEU A 595 -28.07 10.91 3.84
C LEU A 595 -28.09 12.34 4.41
N ALA A 596 -26.99 13.06 4.31
CA ALA A 596 -26.89 14.45 4.80
C ALA A 596 -27.78 15.45 4.02
N LEU A 597 -28.29 15.06 2.85
CA LEU A 597 -29.26 15.87 2.10
C LEU A 597 -30.60 15.99 2.84
N ASP A 598 -31.02 14.93 3.55
CA ASP A 598 -32.33 14.82 4.17
C ASP A 598 -32.26 14.75 5.72
N TYR A 599 -31.10 14.41 6.29
CA TYR A 599 -30.97 14.14 7.72
C TYR A 599 -29.84 14.98 8.38
N PRO A 600 -30.08 15.59 9.55
CA PRO A 600 -29.11 16.46 10.21
C PRO A 600 -27.91 15.68 10.81
N LEU A 601 -28.12 14.49 11.38
CA LEU A 601 -27.04 13.73 12.02
C LEU A 601 -25.92 13.32 11.05
N PRO A 602 -26.20 12.75 9.86
CA PRO A 602 -25.17 12.48 8.86
C PRO A 602 -24.34 13.72 8.47
N LYS A 603 -24.96 14.89 8.37
CA LYS A 603 -24.26 16.15 8.08
C LYS A 603 -23.26 16.51 9.18
N LEU A 604 -23.65 16.42 10.46
CA LEU A 604 -22.76 16.65 11.59
C LEU A 604 -21.61 15.64 11.64
N LEU A 605 -21.89 14.36 11.32
CA LEU A 605 -20.87 13.32 11.28
C LEU A 605 -19.82 13.57 10.21
N LEU A 606 -20.20 14.07 9.03
CA LEU A 606 -19.26 14.46 7.98
C LEU A 606 -18.38 15.64 8.42
N GLU A 607 -18.98 16.66 9.03
CA GLU A 607 -18.24 17.81 9.55
C GLU A 607 -17.27 17.41 10.67
N HIS A 608 -17.72 16.61 11.63
CA HIS A 608 -16.90 16.05 12.70
C HIS A 608 -15.71 15.26 12.15
N ARG A 609 -15.94 14.35 11.17
CA ARG A 609 -14.87 13.55 10.54
C ARG A 609 -13.86 14.42 9.83
N SER A 610 -14.34 15.43 9.09
CA SER A 610 -13.48 16.38 8.36
C SER A 610 -12.55 17.13 9.32
N LEU A 611 -13.13 17.74 10.38
CA LEU A 611 -12.35 18.47 11.38
C LEU A 611 -11.38 17.58 12.16
N SER A 612 -11.82 16.39 12.57
CA SER A 612 -10.97 15.44 13.29
C SER A 612 -9.79 14.98 12.45
N LYS A 613 -10.00 14.73 11.15
CA LYS A 613 -8.95 14.38 10.20
C LYS A 613 -7.95 15.53 10.01
N LEU A 614 -8.43 16.75 9.80
CA LEU A 614 -7.57 17.94 9.63
C LEU A 614 -6.75 18.21 10.89
N LYS A 615 -7.39 18.16 12.06
CA LYS A 615 -6.71 18.33 13.34
C LYS A 615 -5.62 17.30 13.55
N GLY A 616 -5.96 16.02 13.48
CA GLY A 616 -5.02 14.92 13.74
C GLY A 616 -3.90 14.80 12.70
N THR A 617 -4.18 15.11 11.43
CA THR A 617 -3.20 14.95 10.35
C THR A 617 -2.27 16.15 10.22
N TYR A 618 -2.78 17.37 10.44
CA TYR A 618 -2.01 18.58 10.17
C TYR A 618 -1.75 19.42 11.42
N THR A 619 -2.77 19.95 12.10
CA THR A 619 -2.52 20.94 13.15
C THR A 619 -1.83 20.36 14.39
N ASP A 620 -2.07 19.09 14.74
CA ASP A 620 -1.40 18.40 15.85
C ASP A 620 -0.05 17.80 15.46
N LYS A 621 0.07 17.33 14.21
CA LYS A 621 1.23 16.53 13.77
C LYS A 621 2.35 17.40 13.20
N LEU A 622 2.04 18.38 12.35
CA LEU A 622 3.05 19.21 11.66
C LEU A 622 4.04 19.89 12.60
N PRO A 623 3.63 20.53 13.73
CA PRO A 623 4.58 21.15 14.64
C PRO A 623 5.61 20.17 15.21
N ARG A 624 5.25 18.88 15.36
CA ARG A 624 6.15 17.83 15.85
C ARG A 624 7.09 17.29 14.78
N MET A 625 6.83 17.59 13.51
CA MET A 625 7.65 17.17 12.38
C MET A 625 8.65 18.23 11.92
N VAL A 626 8.70 19.36 12.59
CA VAL A 626 9.73 20.38 12.32
C VAL A 626 11.09 19.80 12.68
N ASN A 627 11.98 19.74 11.70
CA ASN A 627 13.35 19.28 11.91
C ASN A 627 14.11 20.31 12.77
N PRO A 628 14.66 19.94 13.93
CA PRO A 628 15.29 20.88 14.87
C PRO A 628 16.57 21.52 14.33
N GLN A 629 17.22 20.93 13.34
CA GLN A 629 18.45 21.46 12.72
C GLN A 629 18.14 22.53 11.67
N THR A 630 17.07 22.35 10.89
CA THR A 630 16.69 23.26 9.81
C THR A 630 15.59 24.25 10.19
N GLY A 631 14.81 23.95 11.25
CA GLY A 631 13.61 24.69 11.62
C GLY A 631 12.45 24.53 10.62
N ARG A 632 12.50 23.55 9.72
CA ARG A 632 11.56 23.37 8.61
C ARG A 632 10.92 21.99 8.63
N VAL A 633 9.81 21.85 7.94
CA VAL A 633 9.19 20.56 7.63
C VAL A 633 9.72 20.09 6.27
N HIS A 634 10.16 18.83 6.23
CA HIS A 634 10.67 18.18 5.03
C HIS A 634 9.74 17.03 4.66
N THR A 635 9.00 17.18 3.57
CA THR A 635 8.20 16.08 3.01
C THR A 635 9.07 15.18 2.17
N HIS A 636 8.67 13.92 2.03
CA HIS A 636 9.25 12.98 1.08
C HIS A 636 8.36 12.87 -0.16
N PHE A 637 8.95 12.96 -1.36
CA PHE A 637 8.26 12.74 -2.63
C PHE A 637 8.67 11.41 -3.27
N SER A 638 7.73 10.52 -3.50
CA SER A 638 7.95 9.34 -4.33
C SER A 638 7.62 9.64 -5.80
N GLN A 639 8.56 9.32 -6.70
CA GLN A 639 8.36 9.40 -8.15
C GLN A 639 7.69 8.15 -8.71
N ALA A 640 7.88 6.99 -8.06
CA ALA A 640 7.49 5.67 -8.56
C ALA A 640 6.22 5.08 -7.91
N ALA A 641 5.50 5.86 -7.08
CA ALA A 641 4.34 5.36 -6.36
C ALA A 641 3.03 5.44 -7.15
N VAL A 642 2.93 6.31 -8.15
CA VAL A 642 1.67 6.58 -8.88
C VAL A 642 1.84 6.26 -10.36
N VAL A 643 1.01 5.35 -10.88
CA VAL A 643 1.07 4.89 -12.28
C VAL A 643 1.02 6.04 -13.30
N THR A 644 0.33 7.13 -12.99
CA THR A 644 0.16 8.28 -13.91
C THR A 644 1.36 9.23 -13.98
N GLY A 645 2.45 8.97 -13.26
CA GLY A 645 3.60 9.87 -13.26
C GLY A 645 3.53 11.01 -12.24
N ARG A 646 2.41 11.18 -11.52
CA ARG A 646 2.31 12.18 -10.46
C ARG A 646 3.23 11.85 -9.29
N LEU A 647 3.75 12.88 -8.63
CA LEU A 647 4.49 12.74 -7.38
C LEU A 647 3.53 12.41 -6.23
N ALA A 648 3.97 11.57 -5.31
CA ALA A 648 3.25 11.29 -4.07
C ALA A 648 4.04 11.82 -2.87
N SER A 649 3.45 12.77 -2.14
CA SER A 649 4.03 13.34 -0.92
C SER A 649 3.65 12.49 0.29
N SER A 650 4.63 12.20 1.16
CA SER A 650 4.44 11.50 2.42
C SER A 650 5.34 12.07 3.51
N ASP A 651 5.01 11.81 4.74
CA ASP A 651 5.78 12.11 5.95
C ASP A 651 6.32 13.54 6.09
N PRO A 652 5.42 14.57 6.02
CA PRO A 652 3.96 14.53 5.94
C PRO A 652 3.44 14.65 4.50
N ASN A 653 2.21 14.16 4.23
CA ASN A 653 1.55 14.41 2.95
C ASN A 653 1.00 15.84 2.90
N LEU A 654 1.72 16.74 2.24
CA LEU A 654 1.34 18.14 2.07
C LEU A 654 0.45 18.40 0.83
N GLN A 655 0.36 17.44 -0.10
CA GLN A 655 -0.47 17.57 -1.30
C GLN A 655 -1.97 17.41 -1.02
N ASN A 656 -2.34 16.86 0.15
CA ASN A 656 -3.73 16.58 0.50
C ASN A 656 -4.35 17.63 1.44
N ILE A 657 -3.70 18.78 1.67
CA ILE A 657 -4.28 19.89 2.43
C ILE A 657 -5.42 20.50 1.61
N PRO A 658 -6.67 20.49 2.12
CA PRO A 658 -7.81 20.92 1.31
C PRO A 658 -7.75 22.41 0.92
N VAL A 659 -8.05 22.69 -0.34
CA VAL A 659 -8.14 24.08 -0.89
C VAL A 659 -9.55 24.65 -0.74
N ARG A 660 -10.57 23.78 -0.80
CA ARG A 660 -11.98 24.21 -0.94
C ARG A 660 -12.65 24.51 0.40
N SER A 661 -12.21 23.88 1.49
CA SER A 661 -12.78 24.12 2.82
C SER A 661 -12.11 25.30 3.52
N GLU A 662 -12.87 26.03 4.33
CA GLU A 662 -12.37 27.17 5.12
C GLU A 662 -11.24 26.74 6.06
N GLU A 663 -11.42 25.61 6.72
CA GLU A 663 -10.43 25.05 7.65
C GLU A 663 -9.15 24.63 6.93
N GLY A 664 -9.25 24.05 5.73
CA GLY A 664 -8.09 23.72 4.91
C GLY A 664 -7.31 24.95 4.49
N ARG A 665 -8.01 26.01 4.05
CA ARG A 665 -7.38 27.30 3.73
C ARG A 665 -6.69 27.92 4.96
N LYS A 666 -7.33 27.84 6.14
CA LYS A 666 -6.70 28.30 7.39
C LYS A 666 -5.38 27.57 7.67
N ILE A 667 -5.31 26.26 7.44
CA ILE A 667 -4.06 25.50 7.59
C ILE A 667 -2.97 26.04 6.65
N ARG A 668 -3.31 26.40 5.41
CA ARG A 668 -2.36 26.98 4.45
C ARG A 668 -1.76 28.32 4.91
N THR A 669 -2.45 29.08 5.77
CA THR A 669 -1.88 30.33 6.33
C THR A 669 -0.68 30.09 7.23
N ALA A 670 -0.52 28.87 7.76
CA ALA A 670 0.61 28.52 8.60
C ALA A 670 1.90 28.21 7.82
N PHE A 671 1.84 28.06 6.51
CA PHE A 671 3.01 27.84 5.64
C PHE A 671 3.53 29.20 5.17
N ILE A 672 4.64 29.64 5.74
CA ILE A 672 5.13 31.01 5.67
C ILE A 672 6.48 31.13 5.00
N ALA A 673 6.82 32.34 4.56
CA ALA A 673 8.18 32.69 4.18
C ALA A 673 8.95 33.28 5.39
N PRO A 674 10.31 33.19 5.41
CA PRO A 674 11.10 33.91 6.41
C PRO A 674 11.02 35.43 6.20
N ALA A 675 11.38 36.19 7.22
CA ALA A 675 11.41 37.68 7.15
C ALA A 675 12.26 38.17 5.97
N GLY A 676 11.75 39.11 5.18
CA GLY A 676 12.39 39.63 3.98
C GLY A 676 12.22 38.72 2.75
N SER A 677 11.30 37.79 2.81
CA SER A 677 10.94 36.91 1.68
C SER A 677 9.42 36.77 1.59
N SER A 678 8.95 36.33 0.45
CA SER A 678 7.54 36.05 0.16
C SER A 678 7.39 34.62 -0.36
N ILE A 679 6.20 34.01 -0.17
CA ILE A 679 5.77 32.82 -0.90
C ILE A 679 5.29 33.27 -2.27
N VAL A 680 5.77 32.59 -3.29
CA VAL A 680 5.29 32.74 -4.66
C VAL A 680 4.68 31.41 -5.08
N SER A 681 3.40 31.45 -5.49
CA SER A 681 2.68 30.32 -6.07
C SER A 681 2.59 30.51 -7.58
N ALA A 682 2.88 29.47 -8.34
CA ALA A 682 2.70 29.43 -9.78
C ALA A 682 1.92 28.19 -10.18
N ASP A 683 0.69 28.39 -10.67
CA ASP A 683 -0.26 27.31 -11.00
C ASP A 683 -0.65 27.33 -12.48
N TYR A 684 -0.80 26.14 -13.07
CA TYR A 684 -1.29 26.02 -14.44
C TYR A 684 -2.81 26.25 -14.51
N SER A 685 -3.22 27.23 -15.25
CA SER A 685 -4.65 27.54 -15.47
C SER A 685 -5.32 26.53 -16.41
N GLN A 686 -6.32 25.82 -15.91
CA GLN A 686 -7.15 24.84 -16.65
C GLN A 686 -6.33 23.76 -17.38
N ILE A 687 -5.26 23.26 -16.80
CA ILE A 687 -4.28 22.39 -17.47
C ILE A 687 -4.92 21.16 -18.10
N GLU A 688 -5.83 20.48 -17.38
CA GLU A 688 -6.46 19.25 -17.86
C GLU A 688 -7.32 19.46 -19.10
N LEU A 689 -8.04 20.60 -19.19
CA LEU A 689 -8.82 20.95 -20.38
C LEU A 689 -7.93 21.32 -21.56
N ARG A 690 -6.81 22.00 -21.32
CA ARG A 690 -5.83 22.33 -22.36
C ARG A 690 -5.16 21.08 -22.90
N ILE A 691 -4.81 20.13 -22.03
CA ILE A 691 -4.27 18.82 -22.43
C ILE A 691 -5.33 18.03 -23.21
N MET A 692 -6.60 18.04 -22.79
CA MET A 692 -7.67 17.40 -23.54
C MET A 692 -7.84 17.99 -24.96
N ALA A 693 -7.77 19.31 -25.10
CA ALA A 693 -7.79 19.96 -26.41
C ALA A 693 -6.60 19.52 -27.29
N HIS A 694 -5.41 19.41 -26.67
CA HIS A 694 -4.21 18.94 -27.39
C HIS A 694 -4.32 17.50 -27.85
N LEU A 695 -4.72 16.57 -26.94
CA LEU A 695 -4.80 15.13 -27.20
C LEU A 695 -5.94 14.80 -28.19
N SER A 696 -7.10 15.38 -27.99
CA SER A 696 -8.27 15.13 -28.86
C SER A 696 -8.16 15.81 -30.24
N GLY A 697 -7.38 16.87 -30.33
CA GLY A 697 -7.33 17.71 -31.53
C GLY A 697 -8.69 18.29 -31.87
N ASP A 698 -9.62 18.46 -30.92
CA ASP A 698 -10.93 19.01 -31.16
C ASP A 698 -10.84 20.47 -31.57
N GLU A 699 -11.29 20.79 -32.80
CA GLU A 699 -11.15 22.12 -33.40
C GLU A 699 -11.81 23.21 -32.57
N ARG A 700 -12.97 22.95 -31.99
CA ARG A 700 -13.70 23.93 -31.18
C ARG A 700 -13.02 24.21 -29.84
N LEU A 701 -12.46 23.18 -29.21
CA LEU A 701 -11.67 23.38 -27.98
C LEU A 701 -10.38 24.13 -28.27
N LEU A 702 -9.70 23.79 -29.38
CA LEU A 702 -8.48 24.47 -29.81
C LEU A 702 -8.76 25.96 -30.08
N ASP A 703 -9.84 26.24 -30.81
CA ASP A 703 -10.25 27.60 -31.14
C ASP A 703 -10.63 28.41 -29.89
N ALA A 704 -11.40 27.83 -28.98
CA ALA A 704 -11.76 28.45 -27.70
C ALA A 704 -10.55 28.89 -26.91
N PHE A 705 -9.53 28.02 -26.80
CA PHE A 705 -8.29 28.35 -26.08
C PHE A 705 -7.41 29.34 -26.83
N ALA A 706 -7.39 29.32 -28.16
CA ALA A 706 -6.66 30.28 -28.99
C ALA A 706 -7.22 31.72 -28.84
N HIS A 707 -8.54 31.86 -28.67
CA HIS A 707 -9.20 33.14 -28.46
C HIS A 707 -9.39 33.52 -26.99
N GLY A 708 -8.93 32.71 -26.05
CA GLY A 708 -9.05 32.95 -24.59
C GLY A 708 -10.50 32.87 -24.11
N GLU A 709 -11.37 32.09 -24.76
CA GLU A 709 -12.74 31.89 -24.37
C GLU A 709 -12.82 31.00 -23.10
N ASP A 710 -13.80 31.31 -22.25
CA ASP A 710 -14.12 30.47 -21.07
C ASP A 710 -14.99 29.28 -21.52
N VAL A 711 -14.34 28.12 -21.69
CA VAL A 711 -14.99 26.85 -22.09
C VAL A 711 -16.15 26.50 -21.16
N HIS A 712 -16.06 26.80 -19.85
CA HIS A 712 -17.15 26.54 -18.90
C HIS A 712 -18.35 27.48 -19.12
N LYS A 713 -18.09 28.75 -19.46
CA LYS A 713 -19.18 29.67 -19.82
C LYS A 713 -19.84 29.29 -21.14
N ALA A 714 -19.06 28.89 -22.14
CA ALA A 714 -19.58 28.39 -23.40
C ALA A 714 -20.48 27.16 -23.21
N THR A 715 -20.01 26.19 -22.42
CA THR A 715 -20.79 24.99 -22.03
C THR A 715 -22.07 25.37 -21.25
N ALA A 716 -21.95 26.29 -20.29
CA ALA A 716 -23.10 26.77 -19.51
C ALA A 716 -24.17 27.43 -20.40
N GLY A 717 -23.74 28.28 -21.33
CA GLY A 717 -24.66 28.92 -22.26
C GLY A 717 -25.53 27.91 -23.01
N GLU A 718 -24.94 26.80 -23.46
CA GLU A 718 -25.66 25.74 -24.17
C GLU A 718 -26.56 24.89 -23.25
N ILE A 719 -26.07 24.57 -22.05
CA ILE A 719 -26.85 23.79 -21.07
C ILE A 719 -28.10 24.55 -20.64
N PHE A 720 -27.94 25.84 -20.32
CA PHE A 720 -29.01 26.67 -19.79
C PHE A 720 -29.77 27.48 -20.85
N GLY A 721 -29.34 27.40 -22.11
CA GLY A 721 -29.99 28.13 -23.23
C GLY A 721 -29.85 29.66 -23.15
N VAL A 722 -28.73 30.14 -22.61
CA VAL A 722 -28.40 31.56 -22.44
C VAL A 722 -27.12 31.92 -23.20
N THR A 723 -26.89 33.19 -23.48
CA THR A 723 -25.61 33.60 -24.08
C THR A 723 -24.47 33.49 -23.07
N PRO A 724 -23.21 33.29 -23.48
CA PRO A 724 -22.07 33.21 -22.57
C PRO A 724 -21.91 34.45 -21.68
N LEU A 725 -22.38 35.58 -22.07
CA LEU A 725 -22.37 36.83 -21.30
C LEU A 725 -23.41 36.84 -20.17
N GLU A 726 -24.50 36.12 -20.33
CA GLU A 726 -25.58 36.01 -19.35
C GLU A 726 -25.35 34.87 -18.32
N VAL A 727 -24.32 34.08 -18.52
CA VAL A 727 -23.97 32.96 -17.61
C VAL A 727 -23.55 33.47 -16.24
N GLY A 728 -24.35 33.17 -15.23
CA GLY A 728 -24.04 33.46 -13.82
C GLY A 728 -22.97 32.52 -13.22
N PRO A 729 -22.39 32.90 -12.06
CA PRO A 729 -21.35 32.11 -11.39
C PRO A 729 -21.77 30.67 -11.09
N ASP A 730 -23.03 30.46 -10.66
CA ASP A 730 -23.56 29.14 -10.33
C ASP A 730 -23.70 28.24 -11.56
N GLN A 731 -24.22 28.80 -12.67
CA GLN A 731 -24.34 28.11 -13.96
C GLN A 731 -22.95 27.72 -14.48
N ARG A 732 -21.96 28.62 -14.37
CA ARG A 732 -20.57 28.32 -14.74
C ARG A 732 -19.97 27.20 -13.87
N ARG A 733 -20.26 27.19 -12.55
CA ARG A 733 -19.80 26.15 -11.63
C ARG A 733 -20.41 24.79 -12.00
N VAL A 734 -21.69 24.74 -12.32
CA VAL A 734 -22.36 23.51 -12.80
C VAL A 734 -21.74 23.02 -14.09
N ALA A 735 -21.55 23.92 -15.08
CA ALA A 735 -20.90 23.56 -16.34
C ALA A 735 -19.45 23.08 -16.17
N LYS A 736 -18.70 23.70 -15.25
CA LYS A 736 -17.35 23.21 -14.86
C LYS A 736 -17.41 21.76 -14.37
N SER A 737 -18.35 21.45 -13.52
CA SER A 737 -18.53 20.10 -12.97
C SER A 737 -18.93 19.09 -14.05
N ILE A 738 -19.78 19.50 -15.03
CA ILE A 738 -20.18 18.68 -16.17
C ILE A 738 -19.00 18.43 -17.10
N ASN A 739 -18.26 19.47 -17.47
CA ASN A 739 -17.11 19.36 -18.37
C ASN A 739 -16.08 18.35 -17.82
N PHE A 740 -15.69 18.50 -16.56
CA PHE A 740 -14.78 17.55 -15.93
C PHE A 740 -15.37 16.14 -15.81
N GLY A 741 -16.65 16.05 -15.40
CA GLY A 741 -17.32 14.76 -15.27
C GLY A 741 -17.35 13.99 -16.62
N LEU A 742 -17.70 14.63 -17.72
CA LEU A 742 -17.78 14.01 -19.03
C LEU A 742 -16.40 13.64 -19.59
N ILE A 743 -15.43 14.53 -19.45
CA ILE A 743 -14.02 14.26 -19.81
C ILE A 743 -13.46 13.04 -19.05
N TYR A 744 -13.85 12.88 -17.79
CA TYR A 744 -13.49 11.71 -16.97
C TYR A 744 -14.36 10.47 -17.21
N GLY A 745 -15.21 10.46 -18.23
CA GLY A 745 -16.02 9.30 -18.60
C GLY A 745 -17.21 9.05 -17.68
N MET A 746 -17.77 10.13 -17.08
CA MET A 746 -18.97 10.02 -16.25
C MET A 746 -20.15 9.51 -17.07
N SER A 747 -20.89 8.53 -16.52
CA SER A 747 -22.10 8.00 -17.16
C SER A 747 -23.30 8.93 -16.97
N ALA A 748 -24.35 8.72 -17.79
CA ALA A 748 -25.62 9.44 -17.63
C ALA A 748 -26.24 9.27 -16.24
N PHE A 749 -26.04 8.13 -15.59
CA PHE A 749 -26.48 7.92 -14.22
C PHE A 749 -25.70 8.81 -13.21
N GLY A 750 -24.39 8.88 -13.37
CA GLY A 750 -23.55 9.75 -12.53
C GLY A 750 -23.90 11.23 -12.70
N LEU A 751 -24.09 11.67 -13.94
CA LEU A 751 -24.46 13.05 -14.26
C LEU A 751 -25.85 13.38 -13.72
N ALA A 752 -26.84 12.49 -13.90
CA ALA A 752 -28.20 12.65 -13.41
C ALA A 752 -28.21 12.84 -11.87
N ARG A 753 -27.48 11.98 -11.15
CA ARG A 753 -27.34 12.06 -9.68
C ARG A 753 -26.71 13.38 -9.23
N GLN A 754 -25.66 13.83 -9.92
CA GLN A 754 -24.91 15.03 -9.56
C GLN A 754 -25.73 16.32 -9.77
N LEU A 755 -26.59 16.33 -10.79
CA LEU A 755 -27.39 17.52 -11.15
C LEU A 755 -28.84 17.45 -10.65
N GLY A 756 -29.27 16.36 -10.03
CA GLY A 756 -30.66 16.15 -9.63
C GLY A 756 -31.61 16.03 -10.82
N LEU A 757 -31.16 15.46 -11.94
CA LEU A 757 -31.92 15.35 -13.19
C LEU A 757 -32.39 13.93 -13.44
N GLU A 758 -33.40 13.78 -14.29
CA GLU A 758 -33.77 12.49 -14.87
C GLU A 758 -32.65 11.98 -15.79
N ARG A 759 -32.44 10.63 -15.80
CA ARG A 759 -31.38 9.96 -16.56
C ARG A 759 -31.44 10.27 -18.06
N SER A 760 -32.65 10.38 -18.61
CA SER A 760 -32.88 10.73 -20.02
C SER A 760 -32.42 12.15 -20.36
N ALA A 761 -32.68 13.11 -19.46
CA ALA A 761 -32.20 14.48 -19.58
C ALA A 761 -30.67 14.56 -19.51
N ALA A 762 -30.06 13.82 -18.58
CA ALA A 762 -28.61 13.73 -18.47
C ALA A 762 -27.97 13.11 -19.73
N GLN A 763 -28.59 12.06 -20.31
CA GLN A 763 -28.14 11.49 -21.59
C GLN A 763 -28.20 12.52 -22.74
N THR A 764 -29.27 13.30 -22.80
CA THR A 764 -29.39 14.36 -23.82
C THR A 764 -28.27 15.41 -23.70
N TYR A 765 -27.87 15.76 -22.48
CA TYR A 765 -26.73 16.67 -22.28
C TYR A 765 -25.42 16.05 -22.73
N ILE A 766 -25.19 14.78 -22.45
CA ILE A 766 -24.00 14.04 -22.88
C ILE A 766 -23.94 14.03 -24.40
N ASP A 767 -25.04 13.71 -25.08
CA ASP A 767 -25.11 13.65 -26.53
C ASP A 767 -24.83 15.03 -27.16
N ARG A 768 -25.38 16.12 -26.63
CA ARG A 768 -25.08 17.48 -27.05
C ARG A 768 -23.62 17.86 -26.84
N TYR A 769 -23.05 17.50 -25.68
CA TYR A 769 -21.65 17.76 -25.38
C TYR A 769 -20.73 17.13 -26.41
N PHE A 770 -20.91 15.83 -26.71
CA PHE A 770 -20.10 15.13 -27.70
C PHE A 770 -20.41 15.52 -29.15
N ALA A 771 -21.63 15.97 -29.45
CA ALA A 771 -21.92 16.60 -30.73
C ALA A 771 -21.19 17.94 -30.91
N ARG A 772 -20.95 18.66 -29.80
CA ARG A 772 -20.17 19.92 -29.82
C ARG A 772 -18.67 19.63 -29.96
N TYR A 773 -18.17 18.61 -29.20
CA TYR A 773 -16.77 18.24 -29.13
C TYR A 773 -16.52 16.82 -29.65
N PRO A 774 -16.70 16.60 -30.96
CA PRO A 774 -16.59 15.26 -31.56
C PRO A 774 -15.17 14.68 -31.49
N GLY A 775 -14.15 15.55 -31.46
CA GLY A 775 -12.75 15.16 -31.22
C GLY A 775 -12.53 14.51 -29.86
N VAL A 776 -13.22 15.01 -28.84
CA VAL A 776 -13.15 14.43 -27.48
C VAL A 776 -13.75 13.03 -27.46
N ALA A 777 -14.93 12.83 -28.10
CA ALA A 777 -15.56 11.51 -28.18
C ALA A 777 -14.65 10.48 -28.89
N ARG A 778 -14.03 10.88 -29.99
CA ARG A 778 -13.08 10.05 -30.75
C ARG A 778 -11.87 9.69 -29.92
N TYR A 779 -11.23 10.65 -29.25
CA TYR A 779 -10.11 10.42 -28.38
C TYR A 779 -10.44 9.40 -27.26
N MET A 780 -11.62 9.53 -26.65
CA MET A 780 -12.03 8.61 -25.59
C MET A 780 -12.14 7.17 -26.08
N GLU A 781 -12.63 6.95 -27.31
CA GLU A 781 -12.71 5.61 -27.89
C GLU A 781 -11.33 5.08 -28.33
N GLU A 782 -10.50 5.93 -28.92
CA GLU A 782 -9.11 5.59 -29.27
C GLU A 782 -8.28 5.20 -28.05
N ALA A 783 -8.44 5.90 -26.92
CA ALA A 783 -7.77 5.58 -25.67
C ALA A 783 -8.21 4.20 -25.11
N ARG A 784 -9.51 3.89 -25.14
CA ARG A 784 -10.03 2.58 -24.74
C ARG A 784 -9.48 1.46 -25.63
N GLU A 785 -9.51 1.69 -26.94
CA GLU A 785 -9.04 0.70 -27.91
C GLU A 785 -7.53 0.45 -27.78
N SER A 786 -6.73 1.51 -27.63
CA SER A 786 -5.29 1.40 -27.35
C SER A 786 -5.03 0.58 -26.10
N ALA A 787 -5.75 0.85 -25.01
CA ALA A 787 -5.60 0.08 -23.78
C ALA A 787 -5.98 -1.40 -23.97
N ARG A 788 -7.05 -1.71 -24.73
CA ARG A 788 -7.45 -3.10 -25.03
C ARG A 788 -6.42 -3.84 -25.88
N GLN A 789 -5.83 -3.17 -26.86
CA GLN A 789 -4.85 -3.75 -27.77
C GLN A 789 -3.48 -3.94 -27.12
N HIS A 790 -2.95 -2.90 -26.49
CA HIS A 790 -1.58 -2.86 -26.00
C HIS A 790 -1.46 -3.17 -24.49
N GLY A 791 -2.55 -3.04 -23.72
CA GLY A 791 -2.53 -3.13 -22.24
C GLY A 791 -2.13 -1.81 -21.56
N TYR A 792 -1.79 -0.76 -22.34
CA TYR A 792 -1.42 0.56 -21.85
C TYR A 792 -1.98 1.67 -22.75
N VAL A 793 -1.92 2.90 -22.24
CA VAL A 793 -2.07 4.14 -23.01
C VAL A 793 -0.83 5.01 -22.83
N GLU A 794 -0.62 5.99 -23.72
CA GLU A 794 0.56 6.86 -23.66
C GLU A 794 0.20 8.32 -23.40
N THR A 795 1.07 9.05 -22.71
CA THR A 795 1.00 10.51 -22.58
C THR A 795 1.46 11.19 -23.87
N ALA A 796 1.27 12.50 -23.97
CA ALA A 796 1.79 13.31 -25.09
C ALA A 796 3.33 13.21 -25.25
N PHE A 797 4.05 12.77 -24.21
CA PHE A 797 5.50 12.63 -24.20
C PHE A 797 6.00 11.19 -24.38
N GLY A 798 5.08 10.20 -24.44
CA GLY A 798 5.41 8.79 -24.66
C GLY A 798 5.55 7.97 -23.37
N ARG A 799 5.11 8.48 -22.21
CA ARG A 799 5.00 7.69 -20.98
C ARG A 799 3.92 6.65 -21.13
N ARG A 800 4.23 5.37 -20.81
CA ARG A 800 3.28 4.26 -20.84
C ARG A 800 2.60 4.09 -19.48
N LEU A 801 1.27 4.01 -19.52
CA LEU A 801 0.40 3.87 -18.36
C LEU A 801 -0.35 2.56 -18.49
N TRP A 802 0.03 1.56 -17.68
CA TRP A 802 -0.41 0.19 -17.81
C TRP A 802 -1.73 -0.08 -17.08
N PHE A 803 -2.59 -0.91 -17.70
CA PHE A 803 -3.91 -1.30 -17.17
C PHE A 803 -4.08 -2.82 -17.20
N PRO A 804 -3.58 -3.57 -16.21
CA PRO A 804 -3.70 -5.03 -16.17
C PRO A 804 -5.16 -5.51 -16.18
N ASP A 805 -6.09 -4.74 -15.59
CA ASP A 805 -7.52 -5.09 -15.52
C ASP A 805 -8.32 -4.78 -16.81
N ILE A 806 -7.71 -4.22 -17.85
CA ILE A 806 -8.41 -3.84 -19.09
C ILE A 806 -9.03 -5.06 -19.82
N ARG A 807 -8.44 -6.24 -19.64
CA ARG A 807 -8.89 -7.51 -20.21
C ARG A 807 -9.54 -8.42 -19.17
N SER A 808 -9.89 -7.88 -18.00
CA SER A 808 -10.51 -8.65 -16.92
C SER A 808 -11.86 -9.23 -17.36
N SER A 809 -12.12 -10.48 -17.03
CA SER A 809 -13.44 -11.11 -17.19
C SER A 809 -14.51 -10.46 -16.30
N ASN A 810 -14.10 -9.86 -15.18
CA ASN A 810 -14.99 -9.11 -14.31
C ASN A 810 -15.39 -7.77 -14.95
N GLY A 811 -16.67 -7.64 -15.32
CA GLY A 811 -17.20 -6.45 -15.99
C GLY A 811 -16.96 -5.13 -15.24
N ASN A 812 -17.05 -5.14 -13.90
CA ASN A 812 -16.85 -3.94 -13.10
C ASN A 812 -15.37 -3.50 -13.10
N ARG A 813 -14.43 -4.44 -12.98
CA ARG A 813 -12.98 -4.16 -13.07
C ARG A 813 -12.63 -3.63 -14.44
N ARG A 814 -13.10 -4.30 -15.51
CA ARG A 814 -12.87 -3.86 -16.89
C ARG A 814 -13.41 -2.46 -17.14
N GLN A 815 -14.65 -2.15 -16.75
CA GLN A 815 -15.22 -0.81 -16.89
C GLN A 815 -14.47 0.24 -16.06
N GLY A 816 -13.95 -0.14 -14.89
CA GLY A 816 -13.07 0.70 -14.09
C GLY A 816 -11.78 1.03 -14.83
N ALA A 817 -11.11 0.01 -15.39
CA ALA A 817 -9.90 0.17 -16.19
C ALA A 817 -10.12 0.99 -17.45
N GLU A 818 -11.25 0.81 -18.17
CA GLU A 818 -11.62 1.60 -19.36
C GLU A 818 -11.79 3.08 -19.03
N ARG A 819 -12.43 3.42 -17.91
CA ARG A 819 -12.54 4.83 -17.45
C ARG A 819 -11.18 5.40 -17.05
N ALA A 820 -10.36 4.61 -16.36
CA ALA A 820 -9.01 5.03 -15.98
C ALA A 820 -8.13 5.27 -17.22
N ALA A 821 -8.24 4.44 -18.25
CA ALA A 821 -7.49 4.57 -19.50
C ALA A 821 -7.81 5.85 -20.28
N ILE A 822 -9.03 6.37 -20.20
CA ILE A 822 -9.40 7.67 -20.80
C ILE A 822 -8.68 8.83 -20.09
N ASN A 823 -8.60 8.77 -18.78
CA ASN A 823 -8.10 9.87 -17.94
C ASN A 823 -6.58 9.88 -17.82
N ALA A 824 -5.97 8.71 -17.88
CA ALA A 824 -4.55 8.56 -17.60
C ALA A 824 -3.62 9.34 -18.54
N PRO A 825 -3.84 9.40 -19.87
CA PRO A 825 -2.98 10.22 -20.73
C PRO A 825 -3.03 11.70 -20.37
N MET A 826 -4.19 12.21 -19.98
CA MET A 826 -4.37 13.60 -19.58
C MET A 826 -3.63 13.88 -18.25
N GLN A 827 -3.87 13.05 -17.23
CA GLN A 827 -3.21 13.19 -15.93
C GLN A 827 -1.71 12.98 -16.02
N GLY A 828 -1.26 12.00 -16.81
CA GLY A 828 0.15 11.72 -17.02
C GLY A 828 0.85 12.83 -17.80
N THR A 829 0.20 13.41 -18.80
CA THR A 829 0.74 14.58 -19.52
C THR A 829 0.88 15.79 -18.59
N ALA A 830 -0.08 16.03 -17.70
CA ALA A 830 0.01 17.08 -16.68
C ALA A 830 1.20 16.82 -15.71
N ALA A 831 1.39 15.56 -15.31
CA ALA A 831 2.53 15.16 -14.48
C ALA A 831 3.89 15.36 -15.18
N ASP A 832 3.96 15.07 -16.46
CA ASP A 832 5.16 15.30 -17.27
C ASP A 832 5.44 16.81 -17.40
N LEU A 833 4.42 17.62 -17.65
CA LEU A 833 4.52 19.08 -17.78
C LEU A 833 5.01 19.74 -16.48
N ILE A 834 4.46 19.37 -15.33
CA ILE A 834 4.89 19.95 -14.04
C ILE A 834 6.32 19.56 -13.70
N LYS A 835 6.76 18.32 -14.01
CA LYS A 835 8.17 17.92 -13.85
C LYS A 835 9.10 18.72 -14.76
N LEU A 836 8.72 18.90 -16.02
CA LEU A 836 9.48 19.76 -16.94
C LEU A 836 9.54 21.22 -16.43
N ALA A 837 8.45 21.73 -15.86
CA ALA A 837 8.42 23.05 -15.25
C ALA A 837 9.37 23.15 -14.04
N MET A 838 9.35 22.15 -13.15
CA MET A 838 10.28 22.06 -12.02
C MET A 838 11.74 22.13 -12.51
N ILE A 839 12.08 21.35 -13.53
CA ILE A 839 13.43 21.32 -14.10
C ILE A 839 13.79 22.68 -14.71
N ALA A 840 12.90 23.28 -15.49
CA ALA A 840 13.14 24.57 -16.15
C ALA A 840 13.34 25.70 -15.13
N VAL A 841 12.50 25.75 -14.10
CA VAL A 841 12.54 26.74 -13.04
C VAL A 841 13.85 26.58 -12.23
N GLN A 842 14.18 25.36 -11.79
CA GLN A 842 15.39 25.10 -11.02
C GLN A 842 16.65 25.48 -11.80
N ASN A 843 16.74 25.05 -13.06
CA ASN A 843 17.87 25.39 -13.93
C ASN A 843 18.03 26.91 -14.12
N TRP A 844 16.92 27.65 -14.22
CA TRP A 844 16.95 29.09 -14.31
C TRP A 844 17.42 29.76 -13.02
N LEU A 845 16.91 29.29 -11.86
CA LEU A 845 17.35 29.81 -10.55
C LEU A 845 18.86 29.64 -10.36
N GLU A 846 19.40 28.48 -10.70
CA GLU A 846 20.84 28.19 -10.60
C GLU A 846 21.68 29.03 -11.56
N LYS A 847 21.29 29.09 -12.83
CA LYS A 847 22.00 29.88 -13.84
C LYS A 847 22.01 31.37 -13.55
N SER A 848 20.95 31.88 -12.94
CA SER A 848 20.82 33.29 -12.54
C SER A 848 21.41 33.57 -11.15
N ALA A 849 21.95 32.55 -10.49
CA ALA A 849 22.54 32.65 -9.14
C ALA A 849 21.58 33.30 -8.11
N LEU A 850 20.26 33.05 -8.25
CA LEU A 850 19.24 33.56 -7.35
C LEU A 850 19.23 32.77 -6.03
N LYS A 851 18.84 33.43 -4.94
CA LYS A 851 18.63 32.83 -3.63
C LYS A 851 17.24 32.24 -3.47
N SER A 852 16.34 32.55 -4.41
CA SER A 852 14.99 31.96 -4.51
C SER A 852 15.09 30.46 -4.68
N ARG A 853 14.16 29.70 -4.06
CA ARG A 853 14.21 28.23 -4.07
C ARG A 853 12.82 27.62 -4.17
N LEU A 854 12.71 26.52 -4.90
CA LEU A 854 11.54 25.66 -4.90
C LEU A 854 11.43 24.99 -3.53
N ILE A 855 10.24 25.04 -2.91
CA ILE A 855 9.99 24.50 -1.57
C ILE A 855 8.91 23.45 -1.53
N LEU A 856 7.99 23.41 -2.52
CA LEU A 856 6.92 22.43 -2.58
C LEU A 856 6.36 22.32 -4.01
N GLN A 857 5.86 21.14 -4.34
CA GLN A 857 5.06 20.87 -5.54
C GLN A 857 3.72 20.26 -5.09
N VAL A 858 2.59 20.83 -5.52
CA VAL A 858 1.25 20.38 -5.15
C VAL A 858 0.37 20.39 -6.40
N HIS A 859 -0.12 19.21 -6.83
CA HIS A 859 -0.91 19.05 -8.05
C HIS A 859 -0.24 19.67 -9.28
N ASP A 860 -0.76 20.80 -9.76
CA ASP A 860 -0.27 21.52 -10.95
C ASP A 860 0.41 22.86 -10.55
N GLU A 861 0.73 23.02 -9.24
CA GLU A 861 1.28 24.22 -8.60
C GLU A 861 2.73 24.00 -8.16
N LEU A 862 3.56 25.03 -8.34
CA LEU A 862 4.89 25.15 -7.76
C LEU A 862 4.92 26.27 -6.72
N LEU A 863 5.48 25.97 -5.55
CA LEU A 863 5.69 26.96 -4.48
C LEU A 863 7.17 27.30 -4.36
N LEU A 864 7.46 28.61 -4.33
CA LEU A 864 8.79 29.14 -4.15
C LEU A 864 8.85 30.04 -2.91
N GLU A 865 9.98 29.99 -2.24
CA GLU A 865 10.39 31.01 -1.26
C GLU A 865 11.31 31.99 -1.98
N VAL A 866 10.92 33.26 -2.01
CA VAL A 866 11.58 34.28 -2.83
C VAL A 866 11.94 35.48 -1.98
N PRO A 867 13.23 35.84 -1.88
CA PRO A 867 13.66 37.13 -1.24
C PRO A 867 13.04 38.32 -1.95
N ASP A 868 12.63 39.33 -1.18
CA ASP A 868 11.91 40.50 -1.69
C ASP A 868 12.65 41.21 -2.84
N GLY A 869 14.00 41.21 -2.81
CA GLY A 869 14.83 41.78 -3.87
C GLY A 869 14.80 41.03 -5.21
N GLU A 870 14.35 39.75 -5.23
CA GLU A 870 14.29 38.90 -6.41
C GLU A 870 12.86 38.75 -6.93
N LEU A 871 11.85 39.29 -6.21
CA LEU A 871 10.44 39.06 -6.45
C LEU A 871 9.98 39.49 -7.86
N MET A 872 10.47 40.64 -8.36
CA MET A 872 10.13 41.13 -9.70
C MET A 872 10.66 40.21 -10.80
N ASP A 873 11.87 39.71 -10.66
CA ASP A 873 12.49 38.80 -11.62
C ASP A 873 11.74 37.47 -11.65
N VAL A 874 11.45 36.89 -10.48
CA VAL A 874 10.74 35.62 -10.36
C VAL A 874 9.33 35.75 -10.97
N ARG A 875 8.56 36.78 -10.61
CA ARG A 875 7.21 37.00 -11.16
C ARG A 875 7.19 37.16 -12.68
N THR A 876 8.22 37.76 -13.25
CA THR A 876 8.33 37.96 -14.70
C THR A 876 8.69 36.69 -15.44
N HIS A 877 9.58 35.87 -14.89
CA HIS A 877 10.13 34.71 -15.59
C HIS A 877 9.29 33.44 -15.38
N LEU A 878 8.66 33.21 -14.22
CA LEU A 878 7.91 31.99 -13.93
C LEU A 878 6.84 31.66 -14.99
N PRO A 879 5.94 32.59 -15.38
CA PRO A 879 4.90 32.27 -16.36
C PRO A 879 5.50 31.86 -17.71
N ARG A 880 6.59 32.50 -18.09
CA ARG A 880 7.28 32.20 -19.34
C ARG A 880 7.98 30.84 -19.27
N LEU A 881 8.72 30.55 -18.19
CA LEU A 881 9.45 29.31 -18.03
C LEU A 881 8.48 28.11 -18.01
N MET A 882 7.43 28.18 -17.21
CA MET A 882 6.43 27.12 -17.12
C MET A 882 5.56 27.02 -18.38
N GLY A 883 5.22 28.15 -18.99
CA GLY A 883 4.39 28.17 -20.20
C GLY A 883 5.11 27.69 -21.48
N GLN A 884 6.43 27.61 -21.47
CA GLN A 884 7.25 27.23 -22.63
C GLN A 884 7.95 25.88 -22.50
N VAL A 885 7.59 25.06 -21.50
CA VAL A 885 8.23 23.73 -21.25
C VAL A 885 7.95 22.72 -22.35
N ALA A 886 6.87 22.90 -23.13
CA ALA A 886 6.48 22.00 -24.19
C ALA A 886 5.68 22.74 -25.28
N GLU A 887 5.76 22.25 -26.51
CA GLU A 887 4.93 22.71 -27.63
C GLU A 887 3.64 21.90 -27.68
N LEU A 888 2.56 22.49 -27.19
CA LEU A 888 1.22 21.95 -27.31
C LEU A 888 0.43 22.70 -28.41
N LYS A 889 -0.66 22.10 -28.91
CA LYS A 889 -1.59 22.74 -29.84
C LYS A 889 -2.36 23.92 -29.22
N VAL A 890 -2.24 24.10 -27.90
CA VAL A 890 -2.84 25.19 -27.12
C VAL A 890 -1.78 25.85 -26.25
N PRO A 891 -1.89 27.15 -25.95
CA PRO A 891 -0.96 27.82 -25.04
C PRO A 891 -1.12 27.29 -23.62
N LEU A 892 0.01 27.09 -22.91
CA LEU A 892 0.01 26.89 -21.47
C LEU A 892 -0.03 28.25 -20.79
N VAL A 893 -0.97 28.43 -19.89
CA VAL A 893 -1.15 29.68 -19.12
C VAL A 893 -0.86 29.40 -17.66
N VAL A 894 -0.07 30.25 -17.04
CA VAL A 894 0.35 30.14 -15.65
C VAL A 894 -0.08 31.39 -14.88
N GLU A 895 -0.78 31.18 -13.79
CA GLU A 895 -1.16 32.23 -12.84
C GLU A 895 -0.13 32.28 -11.72
N VAL A 896 0.31 33.50 -11.35
CA VAL A 896 1.32 33.70 -10.32
C VAL A 896 0.79 34.62 -9.25
N GLY A 897 0.68 34.09 -8.04
CA GLY A 897 0.32 34.81 -6.84
C GLY A 897 1.51 35.01 -5.89
N VAL A 898 1.44 36.02 -5.05
CA VAL A 898 2.48 36.37 -4.09
C VAL A 898 1.85 36.71 -2.74
N GLY A 899 2.38 36.16 -1.66
CA GLY A 899 1.88 36.47 -0.32
C GLY A 899 2.86 36.12 0.79
N PRO A 900 2.57 36.54 2.02
CA PRO A 900 3.42 36.20 3.17
C PRO A 900 3.27 34.72 3.57
N ASN A 901 2.27 34.03 3.07
CA ASN A 901 2.00 32.62 3.32
C ASN A 901 1.33 31.98 2.09
N TRP A 902 1.20 30.66 2.12
CA TRP A 902 0.67 29.90 0.99
C TRP A 902 -0.75 30.31 0.59
N GLU A 903 -1.68 30.49 1.56
CA GLU A 903 -3.07 30.88 1.26
C GLU A 903 -3.15 32.26 0.59
N ALA A 904 -2.35 33.20 1.02
CA ALA A 904 -2.32 34.56 0.46
C ALA A 904 -1.65 34.61 -0.93
N ALA A 905 -0.84 33.60 -1.24
CA ALA A 905 -0.16 33.48 -2.54
C ALA A 905 -0.96 32.69 -3.58
N HIS A 906 -2.07 32.01 -3.19
CA HIS A 906 -2.86 31.11 -4.07
C HIS A 906 -4.10 31.78 -4.72
#